data_f489fbce40fb065894aec8cca27302f8
#
_entry.id   f489fbce40fb065894aec8cca27302f8
#
_cell.length_a   1.000
_cell.length_b   1.000
_cell.length_c   1.000
_cell.angle_alpha   90.00
_cell.angle_beta   90.00
_cell.angle_gamma   90.00
#
_symmetry.space_group_name_H-M   'P 1'
#
loop_
_entity.id
_entity.type
_entity.pdbx_description
1 polymer ?
#
loop_
_entity_poly.entity_id
_entity_poly.type
_entity_poly.pdbx_seq_one_letter_code
_entity_poly.pdbx_strand_id
1 'polypeptide(L)'
;MSSEDKSIYLGLWTNWSHGSVVGLTYTTTLDNGGLFIAFLALFVAFTGTCFWSIISFTVHQILSRPSPQDAIYHQQQAILRSSDTSSAALWRLIRLSWAWRKISCAASLKATAIPLVASLATFTAFTAAGIFSSRVASSRGSEVLVIGDNCATVNGSLITNDNVAMTQYYFASRIRSSLNYKANCYSGSDSTELCRTFVRNSLPVTVTRSDSCPFAGKDTICRTENGAIRIDSGLLNSHHDLGINAPPSSRFLYRTVNECAPIRGKGYARFNTTSVPNTMQLLYGSDPRVCPESENCTMTFGYGVRVGSALSRNQYTVTTTTKWQVTEEFSYLNIWEPIPELEVPNADISVLFLEINDVVFSSPVADPWYNAQAGPRSGSTVLGNTTFYYSDQPARTLACAQQYQFCNPSLPKNISCTPLTGIFEASRLAETTLFTDPKASNTFHWSSLAIKNMANGFNELITILRGGALLASDTLSGVGQFALPDNQWELELEHWFKTTLADLQRAVLDQATGPADKRAASIHSGPTTAEARVVCQNQKILSDSYTSFNVLGIILIFSIGGLIVLISVFLPSATAHLQKKRKPFASLEWVSNDTLQLQRLAHEAVGAGEWKGACDDYPRTRKNDLLAVLDVADRKHPMLRLAPRAADTLETVVEEQHYGVQKEDDSMRTRTYDSTQTSLLNVEIPRTSLQLSRRFTDDVC
;
A
#
# COMPACT_ATOMS: atom_id res chain seq x y z
N MET A 1 -5.08 -8.14 19.56
CA MET A 1 -4.15 -7.00 19.71
C MET A 1 -4.79 -5.86 18.96
N SER A 2 -5.24 -4.83 19.67
CA SER A 2 -5.70 -3.60 19.07
C SER A 2 -4.60 -3.09 18.14
N SER A 3 -4.96 -2.67 16.93
CA SER A 3 -4.10 -1.91 16.05
C SER A 3 -3.49 -0.78 16.87
N GLU A 4 -2.21 -0.90 17.24
CA GLU A 4 -1.44 0.25 17.70
C GLU A 4 -1.62 1.30 16.61
N ASP A 5 -2.24 2.40 17.00
CA ASP A 5 -2.48 3.55 16.14
C ASP A 5 -1.11 4.14 15.80
N LYS A 6 -0.44 3.49 14.84
CA LYS A 6 0.84 3.97 14.32
C LYS A 6 0.49 5.31 13.71
N SER A 7 1.00 6.38 14.31
CA SER A 7 0.77 7.71 13.80
C SER A 7 1.30 7.78 12.37
N ILE A 8 0.38 7.88 11.42
CA ILE A 8 0.69 7.96 10.00
C ILE A 8 0.77 9.44 9.61
N TYR A 9 1.77 9.76 8.81
CA TYR A 9 1.94 11.10 8.29
C TYR A 9 0.84 11.41 7.27
N LEU A 10 0.02 12.40 7.58
CA LEU A 10 -1.00 12.93 6.67
C LEU A 10 -0.47 14.17 5.98
N GLY A 11 -0.45 14.17 4.64
CA GLY A 11 0.04 15.30 3.87
C GLY A 11 0.92 14.90 2.69
N LEU A 12 1.72 15.85 2.22
CA LEU A 12 2.60 15.70 1.07
C LEU A 12 3.96 15.13 1.47
N TRP A 13 4.38 14.07 0.78
CA TRP A 13 5.70 13.47 0.93
C TRP A 13 6.20 12.89 -0.40
N THR A 14 7.48 12.57 -0.49
CA THR A 14 8.07 11.98 -1.70
C THR A 14 8.24 10.48 -1.53
N ASN A 15 7.50 9.68 -2.30
CA ASN A 15 7.74 8.25 -2.40
C ASN A 15 8.88 7.99 -3.39
N TRP A 16 10.07 7.77 -2.86
CA TRP A 16 11.28 7.56 -3.67
C TRP A 16 11.27 6.27 -4.51
N SER A 17 10.26 5.40 -4.37
CA SER A 17 10.05 4.27 -5.30
C SER A 17 9.78 4.74 -6.73
N HIS A 18 9.32 5.98 -6.89
CA HIS A 18 8.91 6.57 -8.17
C HIS A 18 9.73 7.81 -8.55
N GLY A 19 10.82 8.10 -7.81
CA GLY A 19 11.68 9.26 -8.04
C GLY A 19 11.14 10.56 -7.43
N SER A 20 11.86 11.68 -7.65
CA SER A 20 11.58 12.95 -6.98
C SER A 20 10.30 13.64 -7.46
N VAL A 21 10.00 13.60 -8.75
CA VAL A 21 8.87 14.32 -9.36
C VAL A 21 7.62 13.45 -9.39
N VAL A 22 7.72 12.27 -10.00
CA VAL A 22 6.59 11.33 -10.13
C VAL A 22 6.22 10.74 -8.76
N GLY A 23 7.16 10.71 -7.82
CA GLY A 23 6.99 10.19 -6.46
C GLY A 23 6.24 11.10 -5.52
N LEU A 24 5.92 12.35 -5.89
CA LEU A 24 5.16 13.24 -5.01
C LEU A 24 3.78 12.63 -4.69
N THR A 25 3.56 12.37 -3.42
CA THR A 25 2.43 11.59 -2.89
C THR A 25 1.71 12.40 -1.81
N TYR A 26 0.39 12.34 -1.79
CA TYR A 26 -0.45 12.92 -0.75
C TYR A 26 -1.22 11.80 -0.05
N THR A 27 -1.00 11.64 1.25
CA THR A 27 -1.67 10.63 2.09
C THR A 27 -2.78 11.26 2.92
N THR A 28 -3.93 10.63 2.96
CA THR A 28 -5.08 11.03 3.78
C THR A 28 -5.81 9.79 4.33
N THR A 29 -6.78 10.01 5.22
CA THR A 29 -7.65 8.94 5.74
C THR A 29 -8.50 8.33 4.62
N LEU A 30 -8.95 7.09 4.81
CA LEU A 30 -9.76 6.37 3.82
C LEU A 30 -11.05 7.13 3.48
N ASP A 31 -11.73 7.71 4.48
CA ASP A 31 -12.97 8.46 4.30
C ASP A 31 -12.76 9.70 3.42
N ASN A 32 -11.77 10.54 3.76
CA ASN A 32 -11.42 11.71 2.96
C ASN A 32 -10.94 11.33 1.56
N GLY A 33 -10.22 10.21 1.46
CA GLY A 33 -9.78 9.65 0.19
C GLY A 33 -10.96 9.26 -0.71
N GLY A 34 -11.97 8.61 -0.15
CA GLY A 34 -13.21 8.26 -0.85
C GLY A 34 -13.97 9.48 -1.38
N LEU A 35 -14.11 10.51 -0.55
CA LEU A 35 -14.73 11.78 -0.96
C LEU A 35 -13.94 12.47 -2.07
N PHE A 36 -12.63 12.46 -1.99
CA PHE A 36 -11.77 13.04 -3.02
C PHE A 36 -11.85 12.30 -4.35
N ILE A 37 -11.91 10.96 -4.33
CA ILE A 37 -12.12 10.14 -5.53
C ILE A 37 -13.48 10.46 -6.18
N ALA A 38 -14.55 10.57 -5.37
CA ALA A 38 -15.86 10.95 -5.86
C ALA A 38 -15.85 12.35 -6.50
N PHE A 39 -15.20 13.32 -5.87
CA PHE A 39 -15.02 14.67 -6.43
C PHE A 39 -14.26 14.65 -7.77
N LEU A 40 -13.18 13.88 -7.88
CA LEU A 40 -12.44 13.73 -9.14
C LEU A 40 -13.32 13.15 -10.26
N ALA A 41 -14.14 12.15 -9.95
CA ALA A 41 -15.06 11.58 -10.93
C ALA A 41 -16.10 12.60 -11.43
N LEU A 42 -16.66 13.40 -10.52
CA LEU A 42 -17.58 14.50 -10.86
C LEU A 42 -16.88 15.57 -11.69
N PHE A 43 -15.65 15.96 -11.33
CA PHE A 43 -14.87 16.92 -12.09
C PHE A 43 -14.59 16.43 -13.52
N VAL A 44 -14.20 15.17 -13.70
CA VAL A 44 -13.96 14.57 -15.03
C VAL A 44 -15.26 14.52 -15.84
N ALA A 45 -16.39 14.17 -15.22
CA ALA A 45 -17.70 14.18 -15.88
C ALA A 45 -18.09 15.59 -16.34
N PHE A 46 -17.92 16.59 -15.47
CA PHE A 46 -18.14 18.01 -15.82
C PHE A 46 -17.23 18.47 -16.97
N THR A 47 -15.94 18.12 -16.90
CA THR A 47 -14.98 18.39 -17.98
C THR A 47 -15.43 17.75 -19.29
N GLY A 48 -16.03 16.55 -19.25
CA GLY A 48 -16.59 15.87 -20.41
C GLY A 48 -17.76 16.65 -21.06
N THR A 49 -18.62 17.28 -20.25
CA THR A 49 -19.68 18.15 -20.78
C THR A 49 -19.11 19.41 -21.44
N CYS A 50 -18.13 20.03 -20.83
CA CYS A 50 -17.41 21.18 -21.40
C CYS A 50 -16.68 20.83 -22.71
N PHE A 51 -16.04 19.67 -22.75
CA PHE A 51 -15.38 19.17 -23.95
C PHE A 51 -16.38 18.89 -25.07
N TRP A 52 -17.53 18.29 -24.74
CA TRP A 52 -18.62 18.14 -25.72
C TRP A 52 -19.10 19.48 -26.26
N SER A 53 -19.26 20.52 -25.45
CA SER A 53 -19.61 21.87 -25.90
C SER A 53 -18.61 22.40 -26.93
N ILE A 54 -17.31 22.20 -26.74
CA ILE A 54 -16.27 22.56 -27.73
C ILE A 54 -16.46 21.77 -29.02
N ILE A 55 -16.65 20.46 -28.94
CA ILE A 55 -16.78 19.56 -30.10
C ILE A 55 -18.06 19.91 -30.88
N SER A 56 -19.20 20.03 -30.20
CA SER A 56 -20.50 20.32 -30.82
C SER A 56 -20.48 21.68 -31.54
N PHE A 57 -19.91 22.69 -30.86
CA PHE A 57 -19.69 24.01 -31.48
C PHE A 57 -18.80 23.92 -32.72
N THR A 58 -17.66 23.25 -32.61
CA THR A 58 -16.70 23.11 -33.70
C THR A 58 -17.31 22.37 -34.91
N VAL A 59 -18.00 21.24 -34.65
CA VAL A 59 -18.67 20.46 -35.70
C VAL A 59 -19.78 21.29 -36.36
N HIS A 60 -20.57 22.02 -35.56
CA HIS A 60 -21.59 22.92 -36.08
C HIS A 60 -20.97 23.98 -37.02
N GLN A 61 -19.88 24.65 -36.61
CA GLN A 61 -19.21 25.67 -37.41
C GLN A 61 -18.62 25.12 -38.73
N ILE A 62 -18.08 23.88 -38.71
CA ILE A 62 -17.52 23.21 -39.89
C ILE A 62 -18.65 22.85 -40.89
N LEU A 63 -19.77 22.37 -40.38
CA LEU A 63 -20.90 21.95 -41.19
C LEU A 63 -21.81 23.09 -41.66
N SER A 64 -21.71 24.29 -41.05
CA SER A 64 -22.54 25.47 -41.38
C SER A 64 -22.37 25.91 -42.82
N ARG A 65 -23.51 26.09 -43.52
CA ARG A 65 -23.57 26.46 -44.95
C ARG A 65 -24.64 27.52 -45.22
N PRO A 66 -24.33 28.62 -45.93
CA PRO A 66 -25.28 29.68 -46.22
C PRO A 66 -26.28 29.34 -47.36
N SER A 67 -26.05 28.22 -48.07
CA SER A 67 -26.96 27.77 -49.13
C SER A 67 -28.20 27.06 -48.57
N PRO A 68 -29.36 27.08 -49.26
CA PRO A 68 -30.53 26.32 -48.85
C PRO A 68 -30.18 24.85 -48.62
N GLN A 69 -30.59 24.28 -47.48
CA GLN A 69 -30.29 22.92 -47.03
C GLN A 69 -31.60 22.17 -46.78
N ASP A 70 -31.49 20.84 -46.66
CA ASP A 70 -32.60 19.95 -46.35
C ASP A 70 -32.96 19.92 -44.84
N ALA A 71 -34.10 19.31 -44.53
CA ALA A 71 -34.58 19.24 -43.15
C ALA A 71 -33.64 18.44 -42.22
N ILE A 72 -32.91 17.43 -42.74
CA ILE A 72 -31.95 16.65 -41.96
C ILE A 72 -30.82 17.56 -41.44
N TYR A 73 -30.31 18.44 -42.31
CA TYR A 73 -29.27 19.40 -41.95
C TYR A 73 -29.74 20.31 -40.81
N HIS A 74 -30.92 20.94 -40.93
CA HIS A 74 -31.42 21.83 -39.88
C HIS A 74 -31.68 21.13 -38.57
N GLN A 75 -32.24 19.91 -38.60
CA GLN A 75 -32.45 19.10 -37.39
C GLN A 75 -31.13 18.69 -36.74
N GLN A 76 -30.11 18.37 -37.53
CA GLN A 76 -28.77 18.03 -37.02
C GLN A 76 -28.11 19.25 -36.35
N GLN A 77 -28.17 20.44 -37.00
CA GLN A 77 -27.60 21.67 -36.43
C GLN A 77 -28.30 22.05 -35.13
N ALA A 78 -29.61 21.94 -35.05
CA ALA A 78 -30.38 22.16 -33.83
C ALA A 78 -30.01 21.15 -32.72
N ILE A 79 -29.79 19.85 -33.03
CA ILE A 79 -29.34 18.84 -32.06
C ILE A 79 -27.95 19.18 -31.54
N LEU A 80 -27.01 19.61 -32.40
CA LEU A 80 -25.66 19.98 -31.96
C LEU A 80 -25.70 21.16 -30.99
N ARG A 81 -26.54 22.17 -31.25
CA ARG A 81 -26.67 23.35 -30.39
C ARG A 81 -27.41 23.05 -29.06
N SER A 82 -28.46 22.24 -29.11
CA SER A 82 -29.36 22.00 -27.96
C SER A 82 -29.04 20.78 -27.10
N SER A 83 -27.93 20.10 -27.35
CA SER A 83 -27.55 18.91 -26.57
C SER A 83 -26.42 19.24 -25.61
N ASP A 84 -26.71 19.29 -24.31
CA ASP A 84 -25.77 19.65 -23.26
C ASP A 84 -24.69 18.58 -23.01
N THR A 85 -24.97 17.31 -23.35
CA THR A 85 -24.05 16.19 -23.15
C THR A 85 -23.86 15.37 -24.43
N SER A 86 -22.69 14.73 -24.56
CA SER A 86 -22.39 13.85 -25.68
C SER A 86 -23.33 12.64 -25.77
N SER A 87 -23.79 12.11 -24.62
CA SER A 87 -24.75 11.01 -24.55
C SER A 87 -26.15 11.41 -25.03
N ALA A 88 -26.62 12.61 -24.65
CA ALA A 88 -27.89 13.15 -25.13
C ALA A 88 -27.85 13.42 -26.64
N ALA A 89 -26.78 14.01 -27.15
CA ALA A 89 -26.55 14.21 -28.58
C ALA A 89 -26.53 12.89 -29.34
N LEU A 90 -25.77 11.90 -28.87
CA LEU A 90 -25.67 10.58 -29.47
C LEU A 90 -27.05 9.95 -29.62
N TRP A 91 -27.83 9.95 -28.53
CA TRP A 91 -29.18 9.38 -28.55
C TRP A 91 -30.13 10.10 -29.51
N ARG A 92 -30.12 11.44 -29.53
CA ARG A 92 -30.94 12.26 -30.45
C ARG A 92 -30.53 12.04 -31.92
N LEU A 93 -29.23 11.96 -32.23
CA LEU A 93 -28.71 11.69 -33.56
C LEU A 93 -29.06 10.28 -34.06
N ILE A 94 -28.99 9.26 -33.19
CA ILE A 94 -29.44 7.90 -33.52
C ILE A 94 -30.94 7.90 -33.86
N ARG A 95 -31.76 8.57 -33.06
CA ARG A 95 -33.21 8.69 -33.31
C ARG A 95 -33.51 9.44 -34.58
N LEU A 96 -32.77 10.51 -34.88
CA LEU A 96 -32.86 11.25 -36.14
C LEU A 96 -32.57 10.32 -37.32
N SER A 97 -31.42 9.65 -37.31
CA SER A 97 -31.05 8.71 -38.40
C SER A 97 -32.06 7.58 -38.55
N TRP A 98 -32.60 7.07 -37.43
CA TRP A 98 -33.66 6.04 -37.47
C TRP A 98 -34.99 6.53 -38.04
N ALA A 99 -35.40 7.78 -37.76
CA ALA A 99 -36.62 8.37 -38.29
C ALA A 99 -36.56 8.54 -39.83
N TRP A 100 -35.41 8.92 -40.35
CA TRP A 100 -35.20 9.16 -41.79
C TRP A 100 -34.84 7.88 -42.59
N ARG A 101 -34.63 6.72 -41.94
CA ARG A 101 -34.18 5.48 -42.62
C ARG A 101 -35.09 5.01 -43.76
N LYS A 102 -36.41 5.24 -43.64
CA LYS A 102 -37.38 4.82 -44.64
C LYS A 102 -37.42 5.76 -45.86
N ILE A 103 -36.98 6.98 -45.73
CA ILE A 103 -36.99 8.00 -46.78
C ILE A 103 -35.68 7.96 -47.56
N SER A 104 -34.56 8.00 -46.87
CA SER A 104 -33.21 7.92 -47.46
C SER A 104 -32.18 7.47 -46.41
N CYS A 105 -31.99 6.17 -46.31
CA CYS A 105 -31.06 5.57 -45.32
C CYS A 105 -29.60 6.01 -45.54
N ALA A 106 -29.09 5.98 -46.77
CA ALA A 106 -27.71 6.31 -47.08
C ALA A 106 -27.42 7.80 -46.91
N ALA A 107 -28.34 8.67 -47.33
CA ALA A 107 -28.17 10.12 -47.18
C ALA A 107 -28.26 10.53 -45.69
N SER A 108 -29.18 9.95 -44.92
CA SER A 108 -29.30 10.21 -43.48
C SER A 108 -28.07 9.81 -42.73
N LEU A 109 -27.54 8.58 -42.94
CA LEU A 109 -26.30 8.13 -42.29
C LEU A 109 -25.09 8.98 -42.70
N LYS A 110 -24.98 9.36 -43.97
CA LYS A 110 -23.89 10.21 -44.46
C LYS A 110 -23.92 11.60 -43.82
N ALA A 111 -25.12 12.19 -43.73
CA ALA A 111 -25.29 13.51 -43.11
C ALA A 111 -24.94 13.51 -41.61
N THR A 112 -25.42 12.51 -40.85
CA THR A 112 -25.25 12.44 -39.39
C THR A 112 -23.96 11.73 -38.95
N ALA A 113 -23.14 11.17 -39.84
CA ALA A 113 -21.97 10.36 -39.49
C ALA A 113 -20.95 11.13 -38.65
N ILE A 114 -20.58 12.35 -39.05
CA ILE A 114 -19.57 13.14 -38.36
C ILE A 114 -20.00 13.45 -36.90
N PRO A 115 -21.18 14.07 -36.65
CA PRO A 115 -21.59 14.35 -35.28
C PRO A 115 -21.88 13.09 -34.46
N LEU A 116 -22.30 11.99 -35.07
CA LEU A 116 -22.55 10.71 -34.40
C LEU A 116 -21.23 10.09 -33.93
N VAL A 117 -20.21 10.06 -34.79
CA VAL A 117 -18.87 9.56 -34.41
C VAL A 117 -18.25 10.48 -33.36
N ALA A 118 -18.36 11.80 -33.50
CA ALA A 118 -17.82 12.75 -32.52
C ALA A 118 -18.49 12.61 -31.16
N SER A 119 -19.82 12.43 -31.09
CA SER A 119 -20.55 12.25 -29.84
C SER A 119 -20.22 10.90 -29.19
N LEU A 120 -20.11 9.82 -29.97
CA LEU A 120 -19.73 8.51 -29.48
C LEU A 120 -18.29 8.50 -28.94
N ALA A 121 -17.35 9.09 -29.70
CA ALA A 121 -15.94 9.19 -29.28
C ALA A 121 -15.78 9.99 -27.98
N THR A 122 -16.47 11.14 -27.87
CA THR A 122 -16.45 11.95 -26.65
C THR A 122 -17.06 11.19 -25.46
N PHE A 123 -18.22 10.56 -25.66
CA PHE A 123 -18.88 9.77 -24.63
C PHE A 123 -17.99 8.65 -24.10
N THR A 124 -17.43 7.83 -25.01
CA THR A 124 -16.57 6.70 -24.61
C THR A 124 -15.28 7.16 -23.97
N ALA A 125 -14.63 8.21 -24.49
CA ALA A 125 -13.39 8.75 -23.95
C ALA A 125 -13.56 9.26 -22.51
N PHE A 126 -14.60 10.06 -22.21
CA PHE A 126 -14.82 10.61 -20.88
C PHE A 126 -15.43 9.60 -19.91
N THR A 127 -16.18 8.60 -20.38
CA THR A 127 -16.58 7.47 -19.55
C THR A 127 -15.34 6.67 -19.11
N ALA A 128 -14.45 6.34 -20.04
CA ALA A 128 -13.18 5.69 -19.71
C ALA A 128 -12.31 6.57 -18.81
N ALA A 129 -12.16 7.85 -19.09
CA ALA A 129 -11.40 8.78 -18.24
C ALA A 129 -11.96 8.85 -16.82
N GLY A 130 -13.28 8.84 -16.63
CA GLY A 130 -13.93 8.78 -15.32
C GLY A 130 -13.58 7.50 -14.53
N ILE A 131 -13.57 6.35 -15.19
CA ILE A 131 -13.19 5.07 -14.57
C ILE A 131 -11.70 5.06 -14.21
N PHE A 132 -10.84 5.56 -15.10
CA PHE A 132 -9.39 5.53 -14.88
C PHE A 132 -8.88 6.65 -13.98
N SER A 133 -9.62 7.74 -13.78
CA SER A 133 -9.20 8.86 -12.93
C SER A 133 -8.96 8.42 -11.48
N SER A 134 -9.79 7.54 -10.94
CA SER A 134 -9.60 6.95 -9.62
C SER A 134 -8.33 6.10 -9.54
N ARG A 135 -8.03 5.31 -10.59
CA ARG A 135 -6.81 4.49 -10.64
C ARG A 135 -5.54 5.32 -10.75
N VAL A 136 -5.56 6.40 -11.52
CA VAL A 136 -4.43 7.34 -11.61
C VAL A 136 -4.19 8.00 -10.26
N ALA A 137 -5.24 8.43 -9.58
CA ALA A 137 -5.14 9.04 -8.27
C ALA A 137 -4.64 8.05 -7.20
N SER A 138 -5.20 6.83 -7.16
CA SER A 138 -4.85 5.80 -6.16
C SER A 138 -3.71 4.86 -6.57
N SER A 139 -2.94 5.19 -7.61
CA SER A 139 -1.86 4.35 -8.16
C SER A 139 -0.69 4.11 -7.19
N ARG A 140 -0.66 4.79 -6.03
CA ARG A 140 0.36 4.62 -4.97
C ARG A 140 0.05 3.46 -4.02
N GLY A 141 -1.11 2.83 -4.14
CA GLY A 141 -1.51 1.71 -3.31
C GLY A 141 -1.68 2.11 -1.84
N SER A 142 -1.35 1.16 -0.97
CA SER A 142 -1.44 1.29 0.49
C SER A 142 -0.11 1.73 1.14
N GLU A 143 0.92 2.16 0.39
CA GLU A 143 2.15 2.68 0.97
C GLU A 143 1.90 4.02 1.66
N VAL A 144 2.29 4.10 2.93
CA VAL A 144 2.16 5.29 3.77
C VAL A 144 3.46 5.55 4.52
N LEU A 145 3.65 6.80 4.93
CA LEU A 145 4.80 7.22 5.74
C LEU A 145 4.41 7.24 7.21
N VAL A 146 5.27 6.69 8.09
CA VAL A 146 5.05 6.80 9.55
C VAL A 146 5.61 8.10 10.10
N ILE A 147 5.00 8.61 11.18
CA ILE A 147 5.53 9.76 11.93
C ILE A 147 6.68 9.28 12.81
N GLY A 148 7.87 9.86 12.61
CA GLY A 148 9.09 9.51 13.31
C GLY A 148 9.41 10.39 14.53
N ASP A 149 8.42 10.95 15.21
CA ASP A 149 8.64 11.88 16.34
C ASP A 149 9.31 11.20 17.55
N ASN A 150 9.08 9.90 17.73
CA ASN A 150 9.66 9.10 18.79
C ASN A 150 10.83 8.24 18.32
N CYS A 151 11.36 8.51 17.13
CA CYS A 151 12.45 7.73 16.54
C CYS A 151 13.63 7.59 17.51
N ALA A 152 14.01 6.37 17.78
CA ALA A 152 15.09 6.05 18.71
C ALA A 152 15.64 4.64 18.48
N THR A 153 16.87 4.43 18.89
CA THR A 153 17.53 3.11 18.80
C THR A 153 18.04 2.71 20.18
N VAL A 154 18.13 1.40 20.43
CA VAL A 154 18.72 0.88 21.68
C VAL A 154 20.18 1.36 21.78
N ASN A 155 20.54 1.88 22.94
CA ASN A 155 21.88 2.37 23.23
C ASN A 155 22.44 1.62 24.46
N GLY A 156 23.43 0.75 24.23
CA GLY A 156 24.05 -0.05 25.29
C GLY A 156 24.64 0.79 26.44
N SER A 157 25.11 2.02 26.17
CA SER A 157 25.67 2.90 27.20
C SER A 157 24.62 3.41 28.21
N LEU A 158 23.34 3.36 27.87
CA LEU A 158 22.23 3.74 28.74
C LEU A 158 21.75 2.57 29.61
N ILE A 159 22.23 1.36 29.38
CA ILE A 159 21.81 0.15 30.11
C ILE A 159 22.57 0.13 31.43
N THR A 160 21.83 0.17 32.52
CA THR A 160 22.32 0.11 33.90
C THR A 160 21.70 -1.06 34.66
N ASN A 161 22.18 -1.36 35.86
CA ASN A 161 21.58 -2.39 36.70
C ASN A 161 20.09 -2.11 37.00
N ASP A 162 19.67 -0.84 37.04
CA ASP A 162 18.30 -0.45 37.37
C ASP A 162 17.33 -0.67 36.20
N ASN A 163 17.81 -0.61 34.96
CA ASN A 163 16.97 -0.73 33.76
C ASN A 163 17.27 -1.97 32.87
N VAL A 164 18.23 -2.81 33.25
CA VAL A 164 18.58 -4.02 32.47
C VAL A 164 17.38 -4.96 32.25
N ALA A 165 16.47 -5.03 33.23
CA ALA A 165 15.23 -5.80 33.07
C ALA A 165 14.34 -5.29 31.93
N MET A 166 14.37 -3.99 31.64
CA MET A 166 13.64 -3.39 30.51
C MET A 166 14.21 -3.82 29.17
N THR A 167 15.54 -4.03 29.09
CA THR A 167 16.17 -4.59 27.88
C THR A 167 15.61 -5.97 27.56
N GLN A 168 15.58 -6.86 28.56
CA GLN A 168 15.02 -8.21 28.41
C GLN A 168 13.53 -8.16 28.03
N TYR A 169 12.75 -7.29 28.67
CA TYR A 169 11.34 -7.14 28.35
C TYR A 169 11.12 -6.64 26.92
N TYR A 170 11.87 -5.62 26.50
CA TYR A 170 11.76 -5.05 25.15
C TYR A 170 12.06 -6.07 24.06
N PHE A 171 13.21 -6.75 24.16
CA PHE A 171 13.60 -7.77 23.18
C PHE A 171 12.65 -8.98 23.20
N ALA A 172 12.18 -9.40 24.37
CA ALA A 172 11.21 -10.50 24.47
C ALA A 172 9.88 -10.16 23.79
N SER A 173 9.38 -8.94 23.95
CA SER A 173 8.16 -8.48 23.30
C SER A 173 8.33 -8.42 21.78
N ARG A 174 9.46 -7.89 21.31
CA ARG A 174 9.78 -7.75 19.88
C ARG A 174 9.91 -9.13 19.23
N ILE A 175 10.70 -10.04 19.80
CA ILE A 175 10.92 -11.39 19.24
C ILE A 175 9.61 -12.19 19.19
N ARG A 176 8.77 -12.15 20.24
CA ARG A 176 7.47 -12.84 20.21
C ARG A 176 6.54 -12.28 19.14
N SER A 177 6.56 -10.97 18.93
CA SER A 177 5.81 -10.33 17.85
C SER A 177 6.33 -10.77 16.48
N SER A 178 7.65 -10.86 16.31
CA SER A 178 8.30 -11.29 15.08
C SER A 178 8.06 -12.77 14.77
N LEU A 179 8.04 -13.62 15.81
CA LEU A 179 7.68 -15.03 15.69
C LEU A 179 6.23 -15.20 15.20
N ASN A 180 5.30 -14.45 15.81
CA ASN A 180 3.90 -14.45 15.38
C ASN A 180 3.74 -13.94 13.93
N TYR A 181 4.43 -12.86 13.57
CA TYR A 181 4.44 -12.35 12.19
C TYR A 181 4.99 -13.41 11.21
N LYS A 182 6.14 -14.02 11.52
CA LYS A 182 6.73 -15.09 10.72
C LYS A 182 5.78 -16.28 10.54
N ALA A 183 5.13 -16.74 11.62
CA ALA A 183 4.19 -17.86 11.55
C ALA A 183 3.03 -17.60 10.57
N ASN A 184 2.54 -16.37 10.51
CA ASN A 184 1.42 -16.00 9.65
C ASN A 184 1.84 -15.61 8.23
N CYS A 185 3.02 -14.96 8.04
CA CYS A 185 3.33 -14.26 6.79
C CYS A 185 4.47 -14.90 5.98
N TYR A 186 5.30 -15.78 6.58
CA TYR A 186 6.37 -16.48 5.86
C TYR A 186 5.96 -17.89 5.38
N SER A 187 4.70 -18.27 5.60
CA SER A 187 4.13 -19.58 5.19
C SER A 187 3.49 -19.59 3.79
N GLY A 188 3.52 -18.45 3.08
CA GLY A 188 2.98 -18.33 1.72
C GLY A 188 1.47 -18.01 1.63
N SER A 189 0.76 -17.83 2.73
CA SER A 189 -0.63 -17.36 2.72
C SER A 189 -0.68 -15.84 2.91
N ASP A 190 -0.71 -15.10 1.80
CA ASP A 190 -0.76 -13.62 1.77
C ASP A 190 -2.08 -13.02 2.28
N SER A 191 -2.94 -13.79 2.93
CA SER A 191 -4.35 -13.43 3.13
C SER A 191 -4.67 -12.72 4.44
N THR A 192 -3.72 -12.50 5.34
CA THR A 192 -3.99 -11.84 6.62
C THR A 192 -3.59 -10.37 6.59
N GLU A 193 -4.45 -9.51 7.16
CA GLU A 193 -4.20 -8.07 7.33
C GLU A 193 -2.85 -7.81 8.06
N LEU A 194 -2.46 -8.71 8.97
CA LEU A 194 -1.17 -8.66 9.66
C LEU A 194 0.02 -8.63 8.69
N CYS A 195 -0.06 -9.36 7.56
CA CYS A 195 1.04 -9.47 6.60
C CYS A 195 1.23 -8.23 5.73
N ARG A 196 0.30 -7.26 5.79
CA ARG A 196 0.38 -5.99 5.08
C ARG A 196 1.00 -4.85 5.92
N THR A 197 1.75 -5.20 6.97
CA THR A 197 2.41 -4.19 7.82
C THR A 197 3.70 -3.68 7.20
N PHE A 198 4.54 -4.56 6.66
CA PHE A 198 5.81 -4.18 6.05
C PHE A 198 5.66 -4.01 4.54
N VAL A 199 6.53 -3.19 3.93
CA VAL A 199 6.53 -2.96 2.46
C VAL A 199 6.71 -4.24 1.65
N ARG A 200 7.30 -5.26 2.25
CA ARG A 200 7.41 -6.62 1.73
C ARG A 200 6.93 -7.61 2.79
N ASN A 201 5.99 -8.46 2.44
CA ASN A 201 5.36 -9.38 3.40
C ASN A 201 6.34 -10.37 4.01
N SER A 202 7.26 -10.91 3.21
CA SER A 202 8.33 -11.81 3.65
C SER A 202 9.60 -11.54 2.89
N LEU A 203 10.74 -11.57 3.59
CA LEU A 203 12.06 -11.45 2.97
C LEU A 203 12.48 -12.79 2.37
N PRO A 204 13.28 -12.78 1.28
CA PRO A 204 13.71 -14.00 0.61
C PRO A 204 14.66 -14.82 1.50
N VAL A 205 14.57 -16.13 1.37
CA VAL A 205 15.45 -17.09 2.01
C VAL A 205 15.78 -18.18 1.00
N THR A 206 17.08 -18.44 0.81
CA THR A 206 17.57 -19.56 0.03
C THR A 206 18.31 -20.53 0.93
N VAL A 207 17.90 -21.78 0.90
CA VAL A 207 18.51 -22.85 1.68
C VAL A 207 19.24 -23.80 0.74
N THR A 208 20.52 -24.04 1.00
CA THR A 208 21.34 -24.98 0.21
C THR A 208 22.07 -25.92 1.16
N ARG A 209 22.16 -27.20 0.81
CA ARG A 209 22.94 -28.19 1.53
C ARG A 209 24.34 -28.26 0.95
N SER A 210 25.34 -28.42 1.82
CA SER A 210 26.74 -28.60 1.45
C SER A 210 27.27 -29.84 2.14
N ASP A 211 28.01 -30.67 1.42
CA ASP A 211 28.69 -31.83 1.99
C ASP A 211 29.97 -31.43 2.74
N SER A 212 30.37 -30.17 2.66
CA SER A 212 31.59 -29.67 3.30
C SER A 212 31.28 -28.98 4.63
N CYS A 213 32.02 -29.31 5.66
CA CYS A 213 32.04 -28.63 6.95
C CYS A 213 32.58 -27.18 6.77
N PRO A 214 31.94 -26.15 7.33
CA PRO A 214 32.42 -24.77 7.21
C PRO A 214 33.60 -24.43 8.11
N PHE A 215 33.88 -25.26 9.13
CA PHE A 215 34.86 -24.97 10.17
C PHE A 215 36.26 -25.48 9.81
N ALA A 216 37.32 -24.91 10.43
CA ALA A 216 38.71 -25.24 10.17
C ALA A 216 39.01 -26.72 10.47
N GLY A 217 38.43 -27.28 11.53
CA GLY A 217 38.59 -28.71 11.92
C GLY A 217 37.62 -29.63 11.16
N LYS A 218 37.51 -29.54 9.83
CA LYS A 218 36.51 -30.23 9.01
C LYS A 218 36.26 -31.69 9.38
N ASP A 219 37.33 -32.48 9.50
CA ASP A 219 37.25 -33.93 9.71
C ASP A 219 37.13 -34.32 11.17
N THR A 220 37.49 -33.43 12.09
CA THR A 220 37.51 -33.68 13.54
C THR A 220 36.27 -33.17 14.25
N ILE A 221 35.74 -32.00 13.84
CA ILE A 221 34.65 -31.31 14.56
C ILE A 221 33.26 -31.57 13.96
N CYS A 222 33.11 -31.60 12.65
CA CYS A 222 31.81 -31.85 12.02
C CYS A 222 31.43 -33.34 12.05
N ARG A 223 30.15 -33.62 12.07
CA ARG A 223 29.58 -34.93 11.76
C ARG A 223 29.54 -35.06 10.25
N THR A 224 30.51 -35.74 9.66
CA THR A 224 30.68 -35.87 8.19
C THR A 224 29.49 -36.54 7.48
N GLU A 225 28.67 -37.28 8.24
CA GLU A 225 27.53 -38.04 7.71
C GLU A 225 26.30 -37.17 7.37
N ASN A 226 26.25 -35.93 7.86
CA ASN A 226 25.05 -35.11 7.80
C ASN A 226 25.21 -33.77 7.10
N GLY A 227 26.39 -33.46 6.56
CA GLY A 227 26.66 -32.24 5.80
C GLY A 227 26.51 -30.94 6.61
N ALA A 228 26.47 -29.85 5.89
CA ALA A 228 26.19 -28.51 6.42
C ALA A 228 25.03 -27.88 5.63
N ILE A 229 24.36 -26.93 6.25
CA ILE A 229 23.33 -26.13 5.63
C ILE A 229 23.80 -24.68 5.52
N ARG A 230 23.60 -24.08 4.34
CA ARG A 230 23.81 -22.67 4.10
C ARG A 230 22.46 -22.00 3.88
N ILE A 231 22.15 -21.02 4.69
CA ILE A 231 20.93 -20.22 4.61
C ILE A 231 21.32 -18.78 4.30
N ASP A 232 20.72 -18.21 3.27
CA ASP A 232 21.14 -16.95 2.66
C ASP A 232 19.91 -16.07 2.36
N SER A 233 19.91 -14.83 2.83
CA SER A 233 18.86 -13.86 2.56
C SER A 233 18.91 -13.29 1.15
N GLY A 234 20.02 -13.48 0.42
CA GLY A 234 20.31 -12.65 -0.74
C GLY A 234 20.50 -11.16 -0.35
N LEU A 235 20.64 -10.32 -1.35
CA LEU A 235 20.78 -8.87 -1.13
C LEU A 235 19.43 -8.22 -0.88
N LEU A 236 19.19 -7.78 0.33
CA LEU A 236 17.99 -7.06 0.78
C LEU A 236 18.18 -5.55 0.59
N ASN A 237 17.27 -4.90 -0.10
CA ASN A 237 17.32 -3.47 -0.36
C ASN A 237 16.70 -2.67 0.79
N SER A 238 17.44 -1.71 1.34
CA SER A 238 16.97 -0.85 2.43
C SER A 238 15.64 -0.13 2.12
N HIS A 239 15.41 0.22 0.85
CA HIS A 239 14.22 0.93 0.41
C HIS A 239 13.05 -0.01 0.07
N HIS A 240 13.29 -1.06 -0.73
CA HIS A 240 12.23 -1.93 -1.25
C HIS A 240 11.86 -3.07 -0.30
N ASP A 241 12.82 -3.56 0.50
CA ASP A 241 12.60 -4.69 1.40
C ASP A 241 12.42 -4.25 2.86
N LEU A 242 13.13 -3.20 3.30
CA LEU A 242 13.08 -2.72 4.68
C LEU A 242 12.24 -1.43 4.87
N GLY A 243 11.80 -0.80 3.77
CA GLY A 243 10.90 0.35 3.83
C GLY A 243 11.56 1.70 4.16
N ILE A 244 12.89 1.80 4.20
CA ILE A 244 13.58 3.08 4.39
C ILE A 244 13.42 3.90 3.11
N ASN A 245 12.56 4.89 3.11
CA ASN A 245 12.21 5.70 1.95
C ASN A 245 13.33 6.70 1.61
N ALA A 246 14.33 6.26 0.89
CA ALA A 246 15.52 7.05 0.57
C ALA A 246 15.73 7.19 -0.95
N PRO A 247 16.34 8.31 -1.41
CA PRO A 247 16.77 8.47 -2.80
C PRO A 247 17.81 7.39 -3.16
N PRO A 248 17.98 7.05 -4.45
CA PRO A 248 18.89 5.99 -4.88
C PRO A 248 20.31 6.11 -4.35
N SER A 249 20.84 7.33 -4.21
CA SER A 249 22.19 7.63 -3.69
C SER A 249 22.38 7.32 -2.21
N SER A 250 21.29 7.20 -1.44
CA SER A 250 21.32 6.93 0.01
C SER A 250 20.83 5.54 0.38
N ARG A 251 20.63 4.66 -0.62
CA ARG A 251 20.23 3.28 -0.41
C ARG A 251 21.43 2.40 -0.17
N PHE A 252 21.23 1.37 0.64
CA PHE A 252 22.19 0.29 0.79
C PHE A 252 21.50 -1.06 0.58
N LEU A 253 22.32 -2.08 0.30
CA LEU A 253 21.88 -3.46 0.30
C LEU A 253 22.51 -4.16 1.50
N TYR A 254 21.79 -5.09 2.10
CA TYR A 254 22.22 -5.90 3.21
C TYR A 254 22.04 -7.38 2.89
N ARG A 255 22.98 -8.23 3.35
CA ARG A 255 22.91 -9.67 3.18
C ARG A 255 23.40 -10.36 4.45
N THR A 256 22.70 -11.39 4.87
CA THR A 256 23.14 -12.29 5.95
C THR A 256 23.19 -13.71 5.45
N VAL A 257 24.25 -14.41 5.81
CA VAL A 257 24.53 -15.79 5.42
C VAL A 257 24.93 -16.57 6.66
N ASN A 258 24.26 -17.70 6.91
CA ASN A 258 24.57 -18.60 8.00
C ASN A 258 24.93 -19.95 7.43
N GLU A 259 26.12 -20.46 7.76
CA GLU A 259 26.56 -21.82 7.46
C GLU A 259 26.64 -22.61 8.76
N CYS A 260 25.79 -23.62 8.90
CA CYS A 260 25.65 -24.37 10.14
C CYS A 260 25.85 -25.87 9.92
N ALA A 261 26.43 -26.54 10.89
CA ALA A 261 26.58 -27.98 10.87
C ALA A 261 26.46 -28.58 12.32
N PRO A 262 25.87 -29.79 12.47
CA PRO A 262 25.94 -30.53 13.69
C PRO A 262 27.40 -30.92 13.97
N ILE A 263 27.87 -30.69 15.20
CA ILE A 263 29.24 -30.97 15.61
C ILE A 263 29.34 -32.17 16.56
N ARG A 264 30.50 -32.79 16.61
CA ARG A 264 30.77 -34.01 17.42
C ARG A 264 30.89 -33.68 18.89
N GLY A 265 30.20 -34.40 19.74
CA GLY A 265 30.39 -34.36 21.20
C GLY A 265 31.57 -35.21 21.69
N LYS A 266 31.89 -36.30 20.97
CA LYS A 266 32.98 -37.22 21.37
C LYS A 266 34.33 -36.50 21.26
N GLY A 267 35.07 -36.45 22.37
CA GLY A 267 36.33 -35.73 22.50
C GLY A 267 36.18 -34.32 23.07
N TYR A 268 34.99 -33.73 22.96
CA TYR A 268 34.69 -32.36 23.41
C TYR A 268 33.70 -32.34 24.59
N ALA A 269 33.31 -33.51 25.12
CA ALA A 269 32.42 -33.64 26.28
C ALA A 269 33.11 -34.38 27.41
N ARG A 270 33.05 -33.88 28.64
CA ARG A 270 33.58 -34.49 29.84
C ARG A 270 32.50 -34.55 30.92
N PHE A 271 32.33 -35.71 31.54
CA PHE A 271 31.53 -35.83 32.74
C PHE A 271 32.36 -35.42 33.95
N ASN A 272 31.88 -34.46 34.73
CA ASN A 272 32.50 -34.05 35.96
C ASN A 272 31.84 -34.82 37.13
N THR A 273 32.64 -35.65 37.80
CA THR A 273 32.17 -36.46 38.91
C THR A 273 32.55 -35.91 40.28
N THR A 274 33.35 -34.82 40.32
CA THR A 274 34.00 -34.39 41.56
C THR A 274 33.46 -33.12 42.20
N SER A 275 33.10 -32.09 41.45
CA SER A 275 32.69 -30.79 42.01
C SER A 275 31.18 -30.52 41.96
N VAL A 276 30.49 -31.01 40.98
CA VAL A 276 29.02 -31.01 40.88
C VAL A 276 28.60 -32.33 40.27
N PRO A 277 28.06 -33.28 41.07
CA PRO A 277 27.67 -34.58 40.57
C PRO A 277 26.70 -34.48 39.40
N ASN A 278 26.91 -35.31 38.37
CA ASN A 278 26.08 -35.39 37.17
C ASN A 278 26.07 -34.15 36.26
N THR A 279 27.17 -33.41 36.16
CA THR A 279 27.31 -32.39 35.11
C THR A 279 28.15 -32.88 33.95
N MET A 280 27.64 -32.64 32.72
CA MET A 280 28.38 -32.81 31.48
C MET A 280 28.94 -31.46 31.09
N GLN A 281 30.25 -31.37 30.95
CA GLN A 281 30.94 -30.17 30.44
C GLN A 281 31.18 -30.33 28.94
N LEU A 282 30.90 -29.30 28.19
CA LEU A 282 31.10 -29.22 26.73
C LEU A 282 32.26 -28.25 26.44
N LEU A 283 33.32 -28.77 25.83
CA LEU A 283 34.66 -28.17 25.77
C LEU A 283 34.92 -27.60 24.36
N TYR A 284 34.16 -26.58 23.98
CA TYR A 284 34.30 -25.95 22.65
C TYR A 284 34.98 -24.56 22.70
N GLY A 285 35.55 -24.20 23.81
CA GLY A 285 36.25 -22.93 23.99
C GLY A 285 36.54 -22.57 25.41
N SER A 286 37.07 -21.39 25.65
CA SER A 286 37.45 -20.87 26.95
C SER A 286 36.81 -19.49 27.22
N ASP A 287 36.76 -19.08 28.49
CA ASP A 287 36.42 -17.71 28.88
C ASP A 287 37.72 -16.90 29.03
N PRO A 288 38.03 -15.96 28.15
CA PRO A 288 39.28 -15.22 28.16
C PRO A 288 39.45 -14.33 29.42
N ARG A 289 38.37 -14.04 30.14
CA ARG A 289 38.39 -13.23 31.36
C ARG A 289 38.91 -14.03 32.57
N VAL A 290 38.71 -15.33 32.54
CA VAL A 290 39.10 -16.24 33.61
C VAL A 290 40.40 -16.96 33.29
N CYS A 291 40.73 -17.07 31.99
CA CYS A 291 41.90 -17.77 31.51
C CYS A 291 42.72 -16.91 30.56
N PRO A 292 43.62 -16.07 31.06
CA PRO A 292 44.53 -15.31 30.24
C PRO A 292 45.42 -16.21 29.39
N GLU A 293 45.78 -15.78 28.18
CA GLU A 293 46.59 -16.55 27.19
C GLU A 293 47.92 -17.07 27.69
N SER A 294 48.43 -16.54 28.82
CA SER A 294 49.70 -16.92 29.43
C SER A 294 49.67 -18.21 30.26
N GLU A 295 48.50 -18.73 30.56
CA GLU A 295 48.34 -19.95 31.35
C GLU A 295 47.70 -21.03 30.49
N ASN A 296 48.21 -22.26 30.54
CA ASN A 296 47.66 -23.45 29.90
C ASN A 296 46.30 -23.84 30.54
N CYS A 297 45.38 -22.91 30.54
CA CYS A 297 44.07 -23.10 31.08
C CYS A 297 43.20 -23.88 30.11
N THR A 298 42.96 -25.10 30.41
CA THR A 298 41.82 -25.88 29.90
C THR A 298 40.51 -25.47 30.59
N MET A 299 40.32 -24.19 30.86
CA MET A 299 39.02 -23.75 31.33
C MET A 299 38.05 -23.68 30.17
N THR A 300 37.47 -24.72 30.02
CA THR A 300 36.23 -25.02 29.36
C THR A 300 35.24 -23.94 29.70
N PHE A 301 34.70 -23.28 28.69
CA PHE A 301 33.39 -22.69 28.84
C PHE A 301 32.50 -23.85 29.27
N GLY A 302 32.46 -24.06 30.59
CA GLY A 302 31.80 -25.20 31.19
C GLY A 302 30.30 -24.97 31.10
N TYR A 303 29.73 -25.20 29.94
CA TYR A 303 28.31 -25.40 29.89
C TYR A 303 28.02 -26.71 30.61
N GLY A 304 27.63 -26.58 31.86
CA GLY A 304 27.31 -27.73 32.72
C GLY A 304 25.87 -28.12 32.50
N VAL A 305 25.65 -29.13 31.69
CA VAL A 305 24.35 -29.81 31.64
C VAL A 305 24.18 -30.62 32.92
N ARG A 306 23.27 -30.25 33.79
CA ARG A 306 22.87 -31.02 34.95
C ARG A 306 22.01 -32.19 34.51
N VAL A 307 22.61 -33.34 34.35
CA VAL A 307 21.90 -34.57 34.00
C VAL A 307 20.96 -34.97 35.15
N GLY A 308 19.68 -35.07 34.88
CA GLY A 308 18.66 -35.46 35.86
C GLY A 308 18.20 -34.34 36.83
N SER A 309 18.39 -33.06 36.48
CA SER A 309 17.85 -31.94 37.27
C SER A 309 16.32 -31.95 37.32
N ALA A 310 15.75 -31.92 38.52
CA ALA A 310 14.29 -31.85 38.69
C ALA A 310 13.64 -30.60 38.14
N LEU A 311 14.42 -29.54 37.85
CA LEU A 311 13.91 -28.23 37.40
C LEU A 311 13.66 -28.15 35.88
N SER A 312 14.20 -29.10 35.10
CA SER A 312 14.13 -29.04 33.63
C SER A 312 13.63 -30.36 33.01
N ARG A 313 12.94 -31.20 33.77
CA ARG A 313 12.48 -32.51 33.30
C ARG A 313 11.44 -32.38 32.21
N ASN A 314 11.55 -33.27 31.23
CA ASN A 314 10.56 -33.47 30.17
C ASN A 314 10.33 -32.26 29.25
N GLN A 315 11.35 -31.44 29.08
CA GLN A 315 11.29 -30.29 28.13
C GLN A 315 12.69 -30.07 27.53
N TYR A 316 12.70 -29.57 26.30
CA TYR A 316 13.94 -29.13 25.68
C TYR A 316 14.46 -27.85 26.34
N THR A 317 15.77 -27.75 26.44
CA THR A 317 16.45 -26.48 26.71
C THR A 317 17.46 -26.24 25.61
N VAL A 318 17.45 -25.07 25.01
CA VAL A 318 18.46 -24.66 24.04
C VAL A 318 19.15 -23.42 24.56
N THR A 319 20.47 -23.40 24.48
CA THR A 319 21.31 -22.26 24.84
C THR A 319 22.37 -22.05 23.79
N THR A 320 22.97 -20.85 23.77
CA THR A 320 23.92 -20.47 22.76
C THR A 320 25.02 -19.58 23.34
N THR A 321 26.19 -19.61 22.71
CA THR A 321 27.28 -18.66 22.92
C THR A 321 27.83 -18.21 21.58
N THR A 322 28.32 -16.99 21.49
CA THR A 322 28.84 -16.41 20.24
C THR A 322 30.16 -15.70 20.47
N LYS A 323 31.09 -15.90 19.53
CA LYS A 323 32.28 -15.10 19.33
C LYS A 323 32.03 -14.13 18.20
N TRP A 324 32.07 -12.87 18.52
CA TRP A 324 31.92 -11.79 17.54
C TRP A 324 33.26 -11.40 16.92
N GLN A 325 33.29 -11.13 15.65
CA GLN A 325 34.41 -10.50 14.99
C GLN A 325 34.32 -8.97 15.24
N VAL A 326 35.01 -8.52 16.28
CA VAL A 326 34.98 -7.14 16.75
C VAL A 326 36.41 -6.53 16.78
N THR A 327 36.47 -5.20 16.77
CA THR A 327 37.70 -4.45 17.06
C THR A 327 38.00 -4.50 18.57
N GLU A 328 39.22 -4.09 18.96
CA GLU A 328 39.62 -4.04 20.37
C GLU A 328 38.63 -3.26 21.27
N GLU A 329 38.07 -2.19 20.75
CA GLU A 329 37.07 -1.36 21.45
C GLU A 329 35.82 -2.14 21.88
N PHE A 330 35.41 -3.15 21.12
CA PHE A 330 34.23 -3.98 21.40
C PHE A 330 34.59 -5.38 21.90
N SER A 331 35.84 -5.65 22.22
CA SER A 331 36.33 -6.96 22.69
C SER A 331 35.61 -7.45 23.95
N TYR A 332 35.08 -6.56 24.77
CA TYR A 332 34.29 -6.88 25.95
C TYR A 332 33.00 -7.67 25.67
N LEU A 333 32.52 -7.66 24.42
CA LEU A 333 31.36 -8.44 23.97
C LEU A 333 31.70 -9.95 23.93
N ASN A 334 32.97 -10.30 23.76
CA ASN A 334 33.41 -11.66 23.67
C ASN A 334 33.69 -12.24 25.06
N ILE A 335 32.76 -13.03 25.56
CA ILE A 335 32.87 -13.77 26.81
C ILE A 335 33.33 -15.21 26.57
N TRP A 336 33.50 -15.59 25.34
CA TRP A 336 33.86 -16.95 24.93
C TRP A 336 34.81 -16.88 23.73
N GLU A 337 35.89 -17.68 23.79
CA GLU A 337 36.85 -17.89 22.72
C GLU A 337 36.75 -19.32 22.20
N PRO A 338 36.43 -19.57 20.93
CA PRO A 338 36.28 -20.90 20.37
C PRO A 338 37.62 -21.65 20.32
N ILE A 339 37.55 -22.99 20.30
CA ILE A 339 38.69 -23.80 19.95
C ILE A 339 39.10 -23.58 18.48
N PRO A 340 40.38 -23.79 18.12
CA PRO A 340 40.87 -23.56 16.76
C PRO A 340 40.11 -24.32 15.66
N GLU A 341 39.59 -25.51 16.00
CA GLU A 341 38.81 -26.35 15.10
C GLU A 341 37.46 -25.71 14.67
N LEU A 342 36.92 -24.80 15.47
CA LEU A 342 35.68 -24.04 15.16
C LEU A 342 35.92 -22.71 14.44
N GLU A 343 37.16 -22.30 14.30
CA GLU A 343 37.47 -21.03 13.68
C GLU A 343 37.04 -21.01 12.20
N VAL A 344 36.42 -19.91 11.82
CA VAL A 344 36.13 -19.54 10.41
C VAL A 344 36.62 -18.12 10.21
N PRO A 345 37.57 -17.89 9.32
CA PRO A 345 38.02 -16.53 9.01
C PRO A 345 36.86 -15.68 8.55
N ASN A 346 36.80 -14.45 9.05
CA ASN A 346 35.79 -13.47 8.66
C ASN A 346 34.33 -13.88 8.93
N ALA A 347 34.07 -14.52 10.08
CA ALA A 347 32.72 -14.87 10.50
C ALA A 347 32.52 -14.70 12.00
N ASP A 348 31.31 -14.38 12.41
CA ASP A 348 30.88 -14.55 13.80
C ASP A 348 30.56 -16.02 14.02
N ILE A 349 31.05 -16.63 15.11
CA ILE A 349 30.87 -18.05 15.39
C ILE A 349 29.91 -18.26 16.55
N SER A 350 28.85 -19.02 16.32
CA SER A 350 27.88 -19.39 17.35
C SER A 350 27.87 -20.88 17.55
N VAL A 351 27.84 -21.33 18.82
CA VAL A 351 27.61 -22.72 19.21
C VAL A 351 26.32 -22.82 19.99
N LEU A 352 25.51 -23.80 19.62
CA LEU A 352 24.18 -24.04 20.16
C LEU A 352 24.16 -25.40 20.86
N PHE A 353 23.64 -25.42 22.08
CA PHE A 353 23.57 -26.59 22.93
C PHE A 353 22.11 -26.95 23.15
N LEU A 354 21.69 -28.12 22.65
CA LEU A 354 20.37 -28.70 22.88
C LEU A 354 20.44 -29.71 24.01
N GLU A 355 19.73 -29.49 25.10
CA GLU A 355 19.50 -30.40 26.20
C GLU A 355 18.13 -31.08 26.05
N ILE A 356 18.10 -32.39 26.13
CA ILE A 356 16.87 -33.17 25.87
C ILE A 356 16.09 -33.47 27.16
N ASN A 357 16.71 -33.34 28.34
CA ASN A 357 16.08 -33.31 29.67
C ASN A 357 15.00 -34.40 29.93
N ASP A 358 15.36 -35.67 29.73
CA ASP A 358 14.45 -36.81 29.93
C ASP A 358 13.21 -36.87 29.03
N VAL A 359 13.21 -36.14 27.91
CA VAL A 359 12.17 -36.28 26.87
C VAL A 359 12.27 -37.68 26.27
N VAL A 360 11.14 -38.35 26.18
CA VAL A 360 11.01 -39.67 25.56
C VAL A 360 10.38 -39.58 24.19
N PHE A 361 10.82 -40.39 23.26
CA PHE A 361 10.35 -40.33 21.87
C PHE A 361 9.47 -41.53 21.55
N SER A 362 8.36 -41.29 20.85
CA SER A 362 7.41 -42.35 20.44
C SER A 362 7.95 -43.24 19.31
N SER A 363 8.95 -42.75 18.58
CA SER A 363 9.65 -43.47 17.50
C SER A 363 11.14 -43.14 17.52
N PRO A 364 12.01 -44.01 16.93
CA PRO A 364 13.43 -43.69 16.83
C PRO A 364 13.60 -42.42 15.93
N VAL A 365 14.50 -41.55 16.32
CA VAL A 365 14.83 -40.31 15.60
C VAL A 365 16.30 -40.39 15.19
N ALA A 366 16.56 -40.26 13.88
CA ALA A 366 17.91 -40.28 13.31
C ALA A 366 18.51 -38.90 13.08
N ASP A 367 17.76 -37.81 13.36
CA ASP A 367 18.25 -36.45 13.29
C ASP A 367 19.54 -36.26 14.09
N PRO A 368 20.60 -35.67 13.54
CA PRO A 368 21.91 -35.57 14.19
C PRO A 368 21.92 -34.74 15.49
N TRP A 369 20.95 -33.82 15.64
CA TRP A 369 20.86 -32.94 16.81
C TRP A 369 19.86 -33.45 17.84
N TYR A 370 18.75 -34.07 17.40
CA TYR A 370 17.74 -34.68 18.30
C TYR A 370 17.96 -36.16 18.60
N ASN A 371 18.81 -36.86 17.90
CA ASN A 371 19.04 -38.29 17.88
C ASN A 371 18.52 -39.03 19.12
N ALA A 372 17.59 -39.96 18.93
CA ALA A 372 17.00 -40.76 19.97
C ALA A 372 16.79 -42.17 19.45
N GLN A 373 17.86 -42.96 19.46
CA GLN A 373 17.88 -44.35 18.98
C GLN A 373 18.12 -45.36 20.11
N ALA A 374 18.39 -44.90 21.34
CA ALA A 374 18.56 -45.77 22.49
C ALA A 374 17.23 -46.38 22.92
N GLY A 375 17.08 -47.66 22.75
CA GLY A 375 15.86 -48.42 23.06
C GLY A 375 15.62 -49.54 22.07
N PRO A 376 14.46 -50.19 22.06
CA PRO A 376 13.22 -49.81 22.73
C PRO A 376 13.20 -50.12 24.24
N ARG A 377 12.63 -49.24 25.07
CA ARG A 377 12.28 -49.50 26.46
C ARG A 377 10.78 -49.52 26.60
N SER A 378 10.25 -50.60 27.20
CA SER A 378 8.81 -50.69 27.46
C SER A 378 8.48 -49.99 28.76
N GLY A 379 7.49 -49.08 28.72
CA GLY A 379 6.93 -48.43 29.90
C GLY A 379 5.42 -48.61 29.96
N SER A 380 4.89 -48.79 31.15
CA SER A 380 3.45 -48.79 31.37
C SER A 380 2.97 -47.34 31.49
N THR A 381 2.07 -46.92 30.62
CA THR A 381 1.43 -45.61 30.68
C THR A 381 -0.06 -45.78 30.90
N VAL A 382 -0.79 -44.67 31.11
CA VAL A 382 -2.25 -44.64 31.23
C VAL A 382 -2.94 -45.21 29.97
N LEU A 383 -2.21 -45.24 28.83
CA LEU A 383 -2.67 -45.75 27.54
C LEU A 383 -2.24 -47.20 27.26
N GLY A 384 -1.61 -47.89 28.23
CA GLY A 384 -1.11 -49.26 28.09
C GLY A 384 0.42 -49.34 27.98
N ASN A 385 0.93 -50.53 27.55
CA ASN A 385 2.34 -50.74 27.31
C ASN A 385 2.77 -50.04 26.00
N THR A 386 3.50 -48.95 26.12
CA THR A 386 4.07 -48.19 25.00
C THR A 386 5.58 -48.36 24.95
N THR A 387 6.14 -48.31 23.75
CA THR A 387 7.56 -48.40 23.50
C THR A 387 8.12 -46.99 23.34
N PHE A 388 9.20 -46.69 24.05
CA PHE A 388 9.84 -45.37 23.97
C PHE A 388 11.31 -45.52 23.59
N TYR A 389 11.79 -44.44 22.96
CA TYR A 389 13.19 -44.25 22.56
C TYR A 389 13.78 -43.09 23.35
N TYR A 390 15.07 -43.11 23.58
CA TYR A 390 15.77 -42.12 24.37
C TYR A 390 16.96 -41.55 23.58
N SER A 391 17.36 -40.33 23.89
CA SER A 391 18.64 -39.82 23.42
C SER A 391 19.78 -40.59 24.12
N ASP A 392 20.82 -40.89 23.35
CA ASP A 392 22.05 -41.50 23.83
C ASP A 392 22.98 -40.52 24.56
N GLN A 393 22.73 -39.20 24.41
CA GLN A 393 23.48 -38.11 25.02
C GLN A 393 22.54 -37.10 25.67
N PRO A 394 22.88 -36.58 26.87
CA PRO A 394 22.05 -35.60 27.57
C PRO A 394 22.00 -34.24 26.84
N ALA A 395 23.03 -33.92 26.08
CA ALA A 395 23.07 -32.71 25.25
C ALA A 395 23.81 -32.95 23.92
N ARG A 396 23.42 -32.19 22.90
CA ARG A 396 24.03 -32.20 21.56
C ARG A 396 24.31 -30.81 21.09
N THR A 397 25.29 -30.67 20.22
CA THR A 397 25.80 -29.38 19.75
C THR A 397 25.66 -29.20 18.27
N LEU A 398 25.37 -27.96 17.90
CA LEU A 398 25.34 -27.44 16.55
C LEU A 398 26.17 -26.15 16.50
N ALA A 399 26.93 -25.91 15.46
CA ALA A 399 27.70 -24.69 15.30
C ALA A 399 27.33 -23.98 14.00
N CYS A 400 27.37 -22.67 14.03
CA CYS A 400 27.08 -21.78 12.88
C CYS A 400 28.19 -20.74 12.69
N ALA A 401 28.63 -20.55 11.46
CA ALA A 401 29.41 -19.41 10.99
C ALA A 401 28.44 -18.39 10.36
N GLN A 402 28.42 -17.18 10.90
CA GLN A 402 27.50 -16.11 10.48
C GLN A 402 28.30 -15.01 9.80
N GLN A 403 27.90 -14.65 8.58
CA GLN A 403 28.56 -13.62 7.80
C GLN A 403 27.55 -12.62 7.26
N TYR A 404 28.02 -11.40 7.12
CA TYR A 404 27.19 -10.26 6.72
C TYR A 404 27.90 -9.44 5.64
N GLN A 405 27.11 -8.77 4.83
CA GLN A 405 27.62 -7.92 3.76
C GLN A 405 26.74 -6.69 3.62
N PHE A 406 27.38 -5.54 3.41
CA PHE A 406 26.72 -4.32 2.98
C PHE A 406 27.20 -3.91 1.60
N CYS A 407 26.29 -3.35 0.78
CA CYS A 407 26.62 -2.85 -0.54
C CYS A 407 26.04 -1.45 -0.76
N ASN A 408 26.77 -0.63 -1.51
CA ASN A 408 26.28 0.64 -2.02
C ASN A 408 25.94 0.48 -3.51
N PRO A 409 24.65 0.43 -3.89
CA PRO A 409 24.24 0.19 -5.28
C PRO A 409 24.60 1.34 -6.24
N SER A 410 25.04 2.50 -5.72
CA SER A 410 25.45 3.64 -6.51
C SER A 410 26.90 3.54 -7.00
N LEU A 411 27.68 2.59 -6.45
CA LEU A 411 29.07 2.36 -6.83
C LEU A 411 29.19 1.31 -7.96
N PRO A 412 30.31 1.29 -8.72
CA PRO A 412 30.59 0.24 -9.69
C PRO A 412 30.60 -1.15 -9.03
N LYS A 413 30.09 -2.18 -9.71
CA LYS A 413 29.89 -3.54 -9.17
C LYS A 413 31.12 -4.16 -8.50
N ASN A 414 32.32 -3.87 -8.98
CA ASN A 414 33.58 -4.42 -8.47
C ASN A 414 34.00 -3.87 -7.10
N ILE A 415 33.45 -2.72 -6.68
CA ILE A 415 33.79 -2.05 -5.42
C ILE A 415 32.54 -1.69 -4.61
N SER A 416 31.38 -2.20 -5.00
CA SER A 416 30.09 -1.80 -4.41
C SER A 416 29.76 -2.51 -3.12
N CYS A 417 30.46 -3.59 -2.74
CA CYS A 417 30.13 -4.41 -1.58
C CYS A 417 31.36 -4.65 -0.69
N THR A 418 31.14 -4.75 0.62
CA THR A 418 32.12 -5.31 1.56
C THR A 418 32.31 -6.80 1.27
N PRO A 419 33.42 -7.43 1.69
CA PRO A 419 33.47 -8.89 1.78
C PRO A 419 32.42 -9.40 2.75
N LEU A 420 32.05 -10.69 2.65
CA LEU A 420 31.31 -11.40 3.69
C LEU A 420 32.19 -11.51 4.93
N THR A 421 31.75 -10.97 6.07
CA THR A 421 32.50 -10.93 7.32
C THR A 421 31.55 -10.79 8.52
N GLY A 422 32.07 -10.78 9.77
CA GLY A 422 31.26 -10.50 10.95
C GLY A 422 30.55 -9.16 10.89
N ILE A 423 29.43 -9.01 11.60
CA ILE A 423 28.52 -7.86 11.44
C ILE A 423 29.19 -6.51 11.78
N PHE A 424 30.00 -6.47 12.86
CA PHE A 424 30.66 -5.24 13.27
C PHE A 424 31.72 -4.80 12.25
N GLU A 425 32.50 -5.75 11.74
CA GLU A 425 33.50 -5.50 10.71
C GLU A 425 32.85 -5.12 9.38
N ALA A 426 31.79 -5.82 8.95
CA ALA A 426 31.03 -5.48 7.75
C ALA A 426 30.50 -4.04 7.79
N SER A 427 29.93 -3.63 8.92
CA SER A 427 29.44 -2.26 9.13
C SER A 427 30.57 -1.23 9.09
N ARG A 428 31.68 -1.50 9.81
CA ARG A 428 32.84 -0.63 9.83
C ARG A 428 33.44 -0.42 8.43
N LEU A 429 33.61 -1.53 7.68
CA LEU A 429 34.09 -1.46 6.30
C LEU A 429 33.13 -0.69 5.40
N ALA A 430 31.82 -0.85 5.54
CA ALA A 430 30.85 -0.10 4.77
C ALA A 430 30.95 1.41 5.04
N GLU A 431 31.04 1.81 6.30
CA GLU A 431 31.19 3.22 6.71
C GLU A 431 32.48 3.85 6.16
N THR A 432 33.60 3.10 6.17
CA THR A 432 34.91 3.62 5.78
C THR A 432 35.22 3.53 4.29
N THR A 433 34.60 2.61 3.55
CA THR A 433 34.95 2.36 2.14
C THR A 433 33.80 2.61 1.14
N LEU A 434 32.55 2.40 1.54
CA LEU A 434 31.40 2.49 0.64
C LEU A 434 30.60 3.80 0.82
N PHE A 435 30.56 4.36 2.03
CA PHE A 435 29.80 5.57 2.36
C PHE A 435 30.75 6.63 2.94
N THR A 436 31.72 7.06 2.12
CA THR A 436 32.82 7.95 2.55
C THR A 436 32.42 9.43 2.65
N ASP A 437 31.35 9.85 1.97
CA ASP A 437 30.79 11.19 2.13
C ASP A 437 30.18 11.34 3.54
N PRO A 438 30.45 12.42 4.29
CA PRO A 438 29.95 12.57 5.66
C PRO A 438 28.43 12.45 5.80
N LYS A 439 27.66 12.96 4.84
CA LYS A 439 26.19 12.85 4.87
C LYS A 439 25.74 11.42 4.61
N ALA A 440 26.35 10.76 3.60
CA ALA A 440 26.06 9.36 3.28
C ALA A 440 26.47 8.45 4.45
N SER A 441 27.61 8.69 5.07
CA SER A 441 28.08 7.98 6.25
C SER A 441 27.12 8.11 7.43
N ASN A 442 26.72 9.34 7.80
CA ASN A 442 25.73 9.56 8.86
C ASN A 442 24.38 8.89 8.58
N THR A 443 23.91 8.95 7.33
CA THR A 443 22.66 8.29 6.89
C THR A 443 22.78 6.79 7.03
N PHE A 444 23.86 6.19 6.52
CA PHE A 444 24.12 4.74 6.59
C PHE A 444 24.28 4.31 8.05
N HIS A 445 25.10 5.03 8.83
CA HIS A 445 25.33 4.73 10.24
C HIS A 445 24.01 4.60 11.00
N TRP A 446 23.15 5.63 10.94
CA TRP A 446 21.85 5.59 11.60
C TRP A 446 20.94 4.47 11.11
N SER A 447 20.83 4.31 9.78
CA SER A 447 19.98 3.28 9.17
C SER A 447 20.45 1.86 9.48
N SER A 448 21.76 1.64 9.64
CA SER A 448 22.34 0.33 9.96
C SER A 448 22.29 -0.01 11.45
N LEU A 449 22.03 0.95 12.34
CA LEU A 449 21.95 0.68 13.80
C LEU A 449 20.89 -0.34 14.17
N ALA A 450 19.70 -0.31 13.51
CA ALA A 450 18.68 -1.34 13.72
C ALA A 450 19.22 -2.74 13.41
N ILE A 451 19.99 -2.87 12.33
CA ILE A 451 20.61 -4.13 11.90
C ILE A 451 21.69 -4.57 12.89
N LYS A 452 22.57 -3.64 13.31
CA LYS A 452 23.63 -3.92 14.31
C LYS A 452 23.07 -4.32 15.67
N ASN A 453 21.98 -3.69 16.10
CA ASN A 453 21.29 -4.03 17.35
C ASN A 453 20.57 -5.38 17.28
N MET A 454 20.36 -5.92 16.07
CA MET A 454 19.89 -7.26 15.80
C MET A 454 21.03 -8.29 15.63
N ALA A 455 22.28 -7.86 15.80
CA ALA A 455 23.46 -8.70 15.55
C ALA A 455 23.49 -10.00 16.38
N ASN A 456 22.74 -10.04 17.49
CA ASN A 456 22.58 -11.25 18.26
C ASN A 456 21.85 -12.39 17.52
N GLY A 457 21.13 -12.09 16.41
CA GLY A 457 20.51 -13.09 15.55
C GLY A 457 19.86 -14.24 16.32
N PHE A 458 20.37 -15.47 16.14
CA PHE A 458 19.89 -16.65 16.86
C PHE A 458 20.09 -16.56 18.37
N ASN A 459 21.15 -15.89 18.85
CA ASN A 459 21.44 -15.81 20.27
C ASN A 459 20.33 -15.12 21.06
N GLU A 460 19.88 -13.99 20.59
CA GLU A 460 18.80 -13.24 21.25
C GLU A 460 17.51 -14.07 21.29
N LEU A 461 17.12 -14.63 20.14
CA LEU A 461 15.95 -15.47 20.00
C LEU A 461 16.01 -16.67 20.96
N ILE A 462 17.13 -17.38 21.00
CA ILE A 462 17.32 -18.55 21.84
C ILE A 462 17.39 -18.19 23.33
N THR A 463 18.12 -17.13 23.68
CA THR A 463 18.24 -16.66 25.06
C THR A 463 16.88 -16.27 25.65
N ILE A 464 16.01 -15.68 24.86
CA ILE A 464 14.69 -15.21 25.28
C ILE A 464 13.66 -16.35 25.30
N LEU A 465 13.59 -17.14 24.24
CA LEU A 465 12.56 -18.18 24.09
C LEU A 465 12.97 -19.53 24.65
N ARG A 466 14.27 -19.79 24.78
CA ARG A 466 14.83 -21.08 25.24
C ARG A 466 14.20 -22.24 24.47
N GLY A 467 13.69 -23.27 25.18
CA GLY A 467 13.01 -24.39 24.54
C GLY A 467 11.81 -23.98 23.63
N GLY A 468 11.16 -22.87 23.93
CA GLY A 468 10.10 -22.30 23.07
C GLY A 468 10.59 -21.73 21.74
N ALA A 469 11.90 -21.70 21.48
CA ALA A 469 12.44 -21.34 20.17
C ALA A 469 12.39 -22.51 19.18
N LEU A 470 12.15 -23.74 19.65
CA LEU A 470 12.21 -24.98 18.88
C LEU A 470 10.83 -25.34 18.31
N LEU A 471 10.78 -25.67 17.01
CA LEU A 471 9.60 -26.29 16.40
C LEU A 471 9.25 -27.63 17.02
N ALA A 472 10.25 -28.42 17.43
CA ALA A 472 10.04 -29.67 18.10
C ALA A 472 9.25 -29.51 19.41
N SER A 473 9.36 -28.37 20.10
CA SER A 473 8.58 -28.07 21.30
C SER A 473 7.08 -27.97 21.03
N ASP A 474 6.65 -27.60 19.84
CA ASP A 474 5.23 -27.50 19.47
C ASP A 474 4.55 -28.87 19.36
N THR A 475 5.35 -29.94 19.17
CA THR A 475 4.88 -31.32 19.07
C THR A 475 5.18 -32.15 20.32
N LEU A 476 5.76 -31.53 21.37
CA LEU A 476 6.01 -32.16 22.66
C LEU A 476 4.72 -32.20 23.50
N SER A 477 4.26 -33.37 23.86
CA SER A 477 3.08 -33.56 24.71
C SER A 477 3.45 -34.25 26.03
N GLY A 478 3.38 -33.50 27.12
CA GLY A 478 3.82 -33.98 28.44
C GLY A 478 5.30 -34.35 28.44
N VAL A 479 5.60 -35.63 28.60
CA VAL A 479 6.98 -36.16 28.58
C VAL A 479 7.37 -36.70 27.19
N GLY A 480 6.40 -36.86 26.28
CA GLY A 480 6.54 -37.61 25.04
C GLY A 480 6.66 -36.70 23.83
N GLN A 481 7.70 -36.93 23.05
CA GLN A 481 7.89 -36.32 21.73
C GLN A 481 7.29 -37.24 20.67
N PHE A 482 6.42 -36.69 19.83
CA PHE A 482 5.96 -37.36 18.61
C PHE A 482 7.12 -37.51 17.61
N ALA A 483 6.87 -38.25 16.51
CA ALA A 483 7.87 -38.45 15.47
C ALA A 483 8.44 -37.12 14.97
N LEU A 484 9.76 -37.00 14.94
CA LEU A 484 10.50 -35.93 14.32
C LEU A 484 11.11 -36.41 13.00
N PRO A 485 11.21 -35.58 11.97
CA PRO A 485 11.92 -35.93 10.75
C PRO A 485 13.44 -35.98 10.97
N ASP A 486 14.14 -36.72 10.12
CA ASP A 486 15.59 -36.91 10.22
C ASP A 486 16.42 -35.63 9.91
N ASN A 487 15.75 -34.58 9.46
CA ASN A 487 16.32 -33.25 9.20
C ASN A 487 15.71 -32.16 10.09
N GLN A 488 15.24 -32.48 11.28
CA GLN A 488 14.60 -31.51 12.20
C GLN A 488 15.54 -30.31 12.48
N TRP A 489 16.85 -30.56 12.66
CA TRP A 489 17.82 -29.49 12.88
C TRP A 489 17.88 -28.44 11.76
N GLU A 490 17.68 -28.86 10.49
CA GLU A 490 17.61 -27.93 9.36
C GLU A 490 16.34 -27.07 9.43
N LEU A 491 15.21 -27.70 9.81
CA LEU A 491 13.93 -26.99 9.97
C LEU A 491 13.99 -25.97 11.09
N GLU A 492 14.67 -26.29 12.21
CA GLU A 492 14.90 -25.34 13.30
C GLU A 492 15.73 -24.13 12.85
N LEU A 493 16.82 -24.36 12.14
CA LEU A 493 17.66 -23.28 11.61
C LEU A 493 16.92 -22.39 10.61
N GLU A 494 16.16 -22.97 9.71
CA GLU A 494 15.33 -22.22 8.77
C GLU A 494 14.24 -21.41 9.50
N HIS A 495 13.63 -22.00 10.53
CA HIS A 495 12.66 -21.35 11.39
C HIS A 495 13.25 -20.12 12.08
N TRP A 496 14.42 -20.25 12.68
CA TRP A 496 15.10 -19.15 13.36
C TRP A 496 15.56 -18.08 12.38
N PHE A 497 16.11 -18.46 11.23
CA PHE A 497 16.54 -17.50 10.22
C PHE A 497 15.38 -16.67 9.70
N LYS A 498 14.24 -17.28 9.38
CA LYS A 498 13.03 -16.57 8.98
C LYS A 498 12.49 -15.66 10.09
N THR A 499 12.55 -16.11 11.35
CA THR A 499 12.14 -15.29 12.50
C THR A 499 13.06 -14.08 12.68
N THR A 500 14.37 -14.26 12.50
CA THR A 500 15.36 -13.16 12.56
C THR A 500 15.13 -12.14 11.42
N LEU A 501 14.75 -12.58 10.21
CA LEU A 501 14.40 -11.66 9.13
C LEU A 501 13.11 -10.89 9.40
N ALA A 502 12.10 -11.53 9.99
CA ALA A 502 10.89 -10.82 10.43
C ALA A 502 11.21 -9.82 11.56
N ASP A 503 12.14 -10.17 12.45
CA ASP A 503 12.60 -9.28 13.51
C ASP A 503 13.43 -8.10 12.96
N LEU A 504 14.19 -8.31 11.88
CA LEU A 504 14.88 -7.24 11.15
C LEU A 504 13.90 -6.19 10.61
N GLN A 505 12.83 -6.63 9.94
CA GLN A 505 11.78 -5.72 9.44
C GLN A 505 11.14 -4.95 10.60
N ARG A 506 10.87 -5.62 11.71
CA ARG A 506 10.30 -5.02 12.91
C ARG A 506 11.27 -4.03 13.57
N ALA A 507 12.55 -4.36 13.69
CA ALA A 507 13.55 -3.50 14.31
C ALA A 507 13.75 -2.18 13.54
N VAL A 508 13.75 -2.22 12.22
CA VAL A 508 13.83 -1.02 11.38
C VAL A 508 12.59 -0.13 11.57
N LEU A 509 11.41 -0.73 11.66
CA LEU A 509 10.18 0.00 11.93
C LEU A 509 10.16 0.58 13.36
N ASP A 510 10.55 -0.21 14.37
CA ASP A 510 10.59 0.22 15.76
C ASP A 510 11.63 1.35 15.97
N GLN A 511 12.74 1.33 15.22
CA GLN A 511 13.69 2.45 15.22
C GLN A 511 13.03 3.76 14.76
N ALA A 512 12.20 3.72 13.73
CA ALA A 512 11.52 4.90 13.20
C ALA A 512 10.37 5.38 14.08
N THR A 513 9.59 4.46 14.66
CA THR A 513 8.41 4.79 15.48
C THR A 513 8.73 4.99 16.97
N GLY A 514 9.91 4.54 17.39
CA GLY A 514 10.27 4.37 18.80
C GLY A 514 9.67 3.10 19.42
N PRO A 515 10.09 2.75 20.64
CA PRO A 515 9.59 1.57 21.34
C PRO A 515 8.09 1.74 21.66
N ALA A 516 7.31 0.68 21.43
CA ALA A 516 5.87 0.66 21.74
C ALA A 516 5.60 0.85 23.25
N ASP A 517 6.46 0.28 24.12
CA ASP A 517 6.43 0.52 25.56
C ASP A 517 7.28 1.75 25.91
N LYS A 518 6.62 2.81 26.36
CA LYS A 518 7.30 4.06 26.77
C LYS A 518 8.35 3.86 27.86
N ARG A 519 8.26 2.83 28.68
CA ARG A 519 9.28 2.50 29.71
C ARG A 519 10.61 2.11 29.08
N ALA A 520 10.59 1.50 27.91
CA ALA A 520 11.79 1.16 27.15
C ALA A 520 12.55 2.40 26.62
N ALA A 521 11.96 3.58 26.66
CA ALA A 521 12.64 4.83 26.30
C ALA A 521 13.91 5.07 27.14
N SER A 522 13.98 4.51 28.36
CA SER A 522 15.16 4.62 29.24
C SER A 522 16.44 3.96 28.69
N ILE A 523 16.30 3.03 27.74
CA ILE A 523 17.41 2.31 27.08
C ILE A 523 17.61 2.73 25.62
N HIS A 524 16.86 3.74 25.16
CA HIS A 524 16.90 4.21 23.76
C HIS A 524 17.47 5.63 23.68
N SER A 525 18.17 5.91 22.61
CA SER A 525 18.64 7.27 22.26
C SER A 525 18.09 7.71 20.90
N GLY A 526 17.69 8.98 20.82
CA GLY A 526 17.20 9.60 19.61
C GLY A 526 18.33 9.97 18.63
N PRO A 527 17.97 10.43 17.40
CA PRO A 527 18.93 10.83 16.38
C PRO A 527 19.67 12.11 16.78
N THR A 528 21.01 12.11 16.66
CA THR A 528 21.87 13.25 16.98
C THR A 528 22.18 14.12 15.77
N THR A 529 22.19 13.55 14.54
CA THR A 529 22.52 14.25 13.30
C THR A 529 21.28 14.66 12.52
N ALA A 530 21.42 15.62 11.60
CA ALA A 530 20.32 16.03 10.71
C ALA A 530 19.90 14.90 9.75
N GLU A 531 20.87 14.16 9.24
CA GLU A 531 20.66 13.03 8.33
C GLU A 531 19.88 11.91 9.04
N ALA A 532 20.22 11.60 10.28
CA ALA A 532 19.50 10.61 11.09
C ALA A 532 18.02 11.01 11.30
N ARG A 533 17.74 12.31 11.55
CA ARG A 533 16.36 12.81 11.67
C ARG A 533 15.58 12.65 10.35
N VAL A 534 16.24 12.89 9.21
CA VAL A 534 15.62 12.64 7.89
C VAL A 534 15.26 11.17 7.71
N VAL A 535 16.13 10.23 8.09
CA VAL A 535 15.84 8.79 8.04
C VAL A 535 14.63 8.45 8.91
N CYS A 536 14.59 8.98 10.13
CA CYS A 536 13.48 8.80 11.08
C CYS A 536 12.10 9.16 10.49
N GLN A 537 12.05 10.23 9.71
CA GLN A 537 10.82 10.75 9.11
C GLN A 537 10.48 10.08 7.77
N ASN A 538 11.26 9.09 7.36
CA ASN A 538 11.14 8.49 6.03
C ASN A 538 11.01 6.96 6.07
N GLN A 539 10.30 6.40 7.04
CA GLN A 539 9.96 4.98 7.08
C GLN A 539 8.60 4.73 6.45
N LYS A 540 8.56 3.82 5.46
CA LYS A 540 7.32 3.37 4.80
C LYS A 540 6.81 2.08 5.41
N ILE A 541 5.47 1.98 5.43
CA ILE A 541 4.74 0.75 5.73
C ILE A 541 3.56 0.62 4.76
N LEU A 542 2.90 -0.54 4.77
CA LEU A 542 1.60 -0.72 4.13
C LEU A 542 0.49 -0.49 5.15
N SER A 543 -0.61 0.15 4.72
CA SER A 543 -1.81 0.32 5.54
C SER A 543 -3.05 0.45 4.66
N ASP A 544 -4.07 -0.36 4.97
CA ASP A 544 -5.35 -0.31 4.26
C ASP A 544 -6.32 0.73 4.86
N SER A 545 -5.95 1.36 6.00
CA SER A 545 -6.75 2.41 6.66
C SER A 545 -6.53 3.80 6.07
N TYR A 546 -5.58 3.96 5.15
CA TYR A 546 -5.22 5.23 4.53
C TYR A 546 -5.14 5.09 3.02
N THR A 547 -5.28 6.22 2.33
CA THR A 547 -5.16 6.29 0.87
C THR A 547 -4.08 7.27 0.48
N SER A 548 -3.18 6.83 -0.40
CA SER A 548 -2.09 7.64 -0.95
C SER A 548 -2.34 7.99 -2.41
N PHE A 549 -2.31 9.27 -2.74
CA PHE A 549 -2.61 9.83 -4.04
C PHE A 549 -1.36 10.28 -4.79
N ASN A 550 -1.35 10.04 -6.10
CA ASN A 550 -0.33 10.59 -6.99
C ASN A 550 -0.63 12.07 -7.29
N VAL A 551 0.14 12.97 -6.69
CA VAL A 551 -0.06 14.42 -6.81
C VAL A 551 0.15 14.90 -8.26
N LEU A 552 1.14 14.36 -8.97
CA LEU A 552 1.37 14.72 -10.38
C LEU A 552 0.15 14.35 -11.24
N GLY A 553 -0.41 13.14 -11.05
CA GLY A 553 -1.61 12.71 -11.75
C GLY A 553 -2.80 13.63 -11.48
N ILE A 554 -2.98 14.03 -10.22
CA ILE A 554 -4.04 14.97 -9.82
C ILE A 554 -3.84 16.33 -10.48
N ILE A 555 -2.63 16.89 -10.45
CA ILE A 555 -2.31 18.18 -11.08
C ILE A 555 -2.61 18.13 -12.58
N LEU A 556 -2.25 17.04 -13.27
CA LEU A 556 -2.54 16.87 -14.70
C LEU A 556 -4.05 16.82 -14.96
N ILE A 557 -4.82 16.10 -14.16
CA ILE A 557 -6.28 16.02 -14.30
C ILE A 557 -6.90 17.42 -14.15
N PHE A 558 -6.53 18.17 -13.11
CA PHE A 558 -7.07 19.53 -12.91
C PHE A 558 -6.57 20.54 -13.94
N SER A 559 -5.32 20.47 -14.36
CA SER A 559 -4.77 21.40 -15.34
C SER A 559 -5.40 21.20 -16.73
N ILE A 560 -5.48 19.94 -17.18
CA ILE A 560 -6.09 19.62 -18.49
C ILE A 560 -7.60 19.90 -18.43
N GLY A 561 -8.27 19.45 -17.36
CA GLY A 561 -9.69 19.68 -17.19
C GLY A 561 -10.03 21.18 -17.08
N GLY A 562 -9.28 21.94 -16.31
CA GLY A 562 -9.42 23.38 -16.19
C GLY A 562 -9.22 24.12 -17.54
N LEU A 563 -8.24 23.69 -18.32
CA LEU A 563 -8.01 24.24 -19.67
C LEU A 563 -9.21 23.97 -20.59
N ILE A 564 -9.76 22.75 -20.56
CA ILE A 564 -10.96 22.40 -21.35
C ILE A 564 -12.15 23.31 -20.94
N VAL A 565 -12.36 23.48 -19.64
CA VAL A 565 -13.43 24.36 -19.13
C VAL A 565 -13.23 25.78 -19.61
N LEU A 566 -12.02 26.33 -19.50
CA LEU A 566 -11.71 27.67 -19.99
C LEU A 566 -11.99 27.82 -21.51
N ILE A 567 -11.51 26.87 -22.31
CA ILE A 567 -11.75 26.87 -23.76
C ILE A 567 -13.26 26.82 -24.05
N SER A 568 -14.03 25.97 -23.35
CA SER A 568 -15.47 25.86 -23.60
C SER A 568 -16.23 27.17 -23.37
N VAL A 569 -15.80 27.95 -22.37
CA VAL A 569 -16.42 29.25 -22.04
C VAL A 569 -16.04 30.34 -23.05
N PHE A 570 -14.78 30.39 -23.45
CA PHE A 570 -14.29 31.51 -24.30
C PHE A 570 -14.41 31.25 -25.81
N LEU A 571 -14.44 30.00 -26.25
CA LEU A 571 -14.41 29.62 -27.66
C LEU A 571 -15.57 30.23 -28.48
N PRO A 572 -16.84 30.15 -28.05
CA PRO A 572 -17.94 30.73 -28.82
C PRO A 572 -17.80 32.24 -28.99
N SER A 573 -17.48 32.98 -27.92
CA SER A 573 -17.30 34.42 -27.93
C SER A 573 -16.12 34.88 -28.79
N ALA A 574 -14.97 34.19 -28.66
CA ALA A 574 -13.78 34.47 -29.46
C ALA A 574 -14.03 34.21 -30.95
N THR A 575 -14.71 33.10 -31.27
CA THR A 575 -15.03 32.74 -32.66
C THR A 575 -16.05 33.71 -33.27
N ALA A 576 -17.08 34.10 -32.52
CA ALA A 576 -18.05 35.09 -32.96
C ALA A 576 -17.37 36.44 -33.30
N HIS A 577 -16.43 36.89 -32.46
CA HIS A 577 -15.65 38.11 -32.71
C HIS A 577 -14.79 37.99 -33.97
N LEU A 578 -14.10 36.87 -34.18
CA LEU A 578 -13.25 36.64 -35.35
C LEU A 578 -14.06 36.46 -36.63
N GLN A 579 -15.25 35.86 -36.56
CA GLN A 579 -16.11 35.58 -37.73
C GLN A 579 -17.00 36.75 -38.12
N LYS A 580 -17.19 37.77 -37.30
CA LYS A 580 -18.07 38.91 -37.54
C LYS A 580 -17.89 39.53 -38.94
N LYS A 581 -16.66 39.56 -39.47
CA LYS A 581 -16.35 40.09 -40.79
C LYS A 581 -16.19 39.05 -41.91
N ARG A 582 -15.90 37.76 -41.55
CA ARG A 582 -15.51 36.75 -42.56
C ARG A 582 -16.58 35.68 -42.82
N LYS A 583 -17.31 35.24 -41.81
CA LYS A 583 -18.34 34.21 -41.91
C LYS A 583 -19.51 34.49 -40.95
N PRO A 584 -20.25 35.59 -41.11
CA PRO A 584 -21.32 35.98 -40.18
C PRO A 584 -22.43 34.94 -40.09
N PHE A 585 -22.71 34.20 -41.18
CA PHE A 585 -23.77 33.20 -41.23
C PHE A 585 -23.58 32.12 -40.19
N ALA A 586 -22.39 31.51 -40.08
CA ALA A 586 -22.16 30.42 -39.19
C ALA A 586 -22.30 30.80 -37.69
N SER A 587 -21.90 32.03 -37.33
CA SER A 587 -22.08 32.54 -35.97
C SER A 587 -23.55 32.80 -35.65
N LEU A 588 -24.31 33.40 -36.60
CA LEU A 588 -25.74 33.66 -36.42
C LEU A 588 -26.57 32.38 -36.43
N GLU A 589 -26.22 31.39 -37.27
CA GLU A 589 -26.86 30.09 -37.29
C GLU A 589 -26.72 29.35 -35.95
N TRP A 590 -25.54 29.44 -35.32
CA TRP A 590 -25.32 28.89 -33.98
C TRP A 590 -26.26 29.49 -32.94
N VAL A 591 -26.41 30.80 -32.92
CA VAL A 591 -27.32 31.49 -32.00
C VAL A 591 -28.78 31.15 -32.34
N SER A 592 -29.16 31.19 -33.62
CA SER A 592 -30.54 30.95 -34.07
C SER A 592 -31.01 29.51 -33.84
N ASN A 593 -30.10 28.53 -33.74
CA ASN A 593 -30.42 27.13 -33.41
C ASN A 593 -30.60 26.87 -31.91
N ASP A 594 -30.45 27.91 -31.07
CA ASP A 594 -30.80 27.76 -29.64
C ASP A 594 -32.32 27.58 -29.48
N THR A 595 -32.73 26.78 -28.49
CA THR A 595 -34.13 26.45 -28.25
C THR A 595 -35.01 27.69 -28.08
N LEU A 596 -34.54 28.73 -27.37
CA LEU A 596 -35.28 29.95 -27.16
C LEU A 596 -35.33 30.81 -28.41
N GLN A 597 -34.29 30.80 -29.22
CA GLN A 597 -34.26 31.48 -30.51
C GLN A 597 -35.15 30.77 -31.53
N LEU A 598 -35.20 29.44 -31.56
CA LEU A 598 -36.15 28.70 -32.39
C LEU A 598 -37.60 28.99 -31.99
N GLN A 599 -37.90 29.15 -30.70
CA GLN A 599 -39.19 29.58 -30.20
C GLN A 599 -39.52 30.99 -30.69
N ARG A 600 -38.57 31.94 -30.61
CA ARG A 600 -38.73 33.29 -31.17
C ARG A 600 -39.07 33.24 -32.66
N LEU A 601 -38.26 32.53 -33.45
CA LEU A 601 -38.46 32.41 -34.90
C LEU A 601 -39.84 31.84 -35.24
N ALA A 602 -40.33 30.86 -34.49
CA ALA A 602 -41.66 30.28 -34.67
C ALA A 602 -42.78 31.29 -34.41
N HIS A 603 -42.69 32.09 -33.35
CA HIS A 603 -43.65 33.14 -33.05
C HIS A 603 -43.58 34.34 -34.01
N GLU A 604 -42.40 34.77 -34.40
CA GLU A 604 -42.21 35.81 -35.42
C GLU A 604 -42.77 35.40 -36.78
N ALA A 605 -42.62 34.14 -37.19
CA ALA A 605 -43.13 33.62 -38.45
C ALA A 605 -44.65 33.76 -38.57
N VAL A 606 -45.40 33.75 -37.49
CA VAL A 606 -46.84 34.00 -37.43
C VAL A 606 -47.20 35.45 -37.05
N GLY A 607 -46.19 36.33 -36.94
CA GLY A 607 -46.41 37.77 -36.65
C GLY A 607 -46.69 38.04 -35.15
N ALA A 608 -46.32 37.17 -34.23
CA ALA A 608 -46.58 37.30 -32.81
C ALA A 608 -45.37 37.91 -32.08
N GLY A 609 -45.60 38.99 -31.33
CA GLY A 609 -44.67 39.66 -30.43
C GLY A 609 -43.70 40.64 -31.15
N GLU A 610 -43.27 41.67 -30.41
CA GLU A 610 -42.14 42.52 -30.82
C GLU A 610 -40.87 42.06 -30.10
N TRP A 611 -39.99 41.36 -30.83
CA TRP A 611 -38.84 40.74 -30.27
C TRP A 611 -37.59 41.63 -30.31
N LYS A 612 -36.82 41.58 -29.21
CA LYS A 612 -35.48 42.17 -29.07
C LYS A 612 -34.48 41.10 -28.73
N GLY A 613 -33.22 41.27 -29.12
CA GLY A 613 -32.16 40.31 -28.82
C GLY A 613 -32.18 39.10 -29.78
N ALA A 614 -32.40 39.34 -31.07
CA ALA A 614 -32.37 38.31 -32.11
C ALA A 614 -30.99 37.62 -32.24
N CYS A 615 -29.94 38.25 -31.71
CA CYS A 615 -28.57 37.74 -31.71
C CYS A 615 -28.08 37.36 -30.28
N ASP A 616 -28.98 37.45 -29.28
CA ASP A 616 -28.67 37.11 -27.90
C ASP A 616 -29.08 35.67 -27.60
N ASP A 617 -28.50 35.04 -26.59
CA ASP A 617 -28.93 33.70 -26.11
C ASP A 617 -30.36 33.73 -25.53
N TYR A 618 -30.87 34.91 -25.10
CA TYR A 618 -32.17 35.09 -24.47
C TYR A 618 -32.96 36.20 -25.19
N PRO A 619 -33.76 35.86 -26.23
CA PRO A 619 -34.65 36.84 -26.89
C PRO A 619 -35.77 37.29 -25.92
N ARG A 620 -36.18 38.58 -26.03
CA ARG A 620 -37.13 39.18 -25.13
C ARG A 620 -38.23 39.93 -25.91
N THR A 621 -39.46 39.91 -25.40
CA THR A 621 -40.60 40.72 -25.90
C THR A 621 -40.88 41.89 -24.96
N ARG A 622 -41.85 42.73 -25.28
CA ARG A 622 -42.41 43.75 -24.36
C ARG A 622 -43.09 43.04 -23.17
N LYS A 623 -43.11 43.71 -22.03
CA LYS A 623 -43.83 43.21 -20.83
C LYS A 623 -45.31 43.05 -21.16
N ASN A 624 -45.88 41.87 -20.88
CA ASN A 624 -47.27 41.48 -21.11
C ASN A 624 -47.66 41.31 -22.61
N ASP A 625 -46.70 41.20 -23.57
CA ASP A 625 -47.03 40.78 -24.93
C ASP A 625 -47.59 39.33 -24.89
N LEU A 626 -48.78 39.16 -25.45
CA LEU A 626 -49.39 37.87 -25.67
C LEU A 626 -48.86 37.27 -26.97
N LEU A 627 -48.26 36.10 -26.85
CA LEU A 627 -47.69 35.38 -27.99
C LEU A 627 -48.75 34.46 -28.65
N ALA A 628 -48.39 33.85 -29.77
CA ALA A 628 -49.23 32.90 -30.47
C ALA A 628 -49.52 31.66 -29.58
N VAL A 629 -50.73 31.11 -29.69
CA VAL A 629 -51.13 29.89 -28.97
C VAL A 629 -51.10 28.70 -29.93
N LEU A 630 -50.95 27.50 -29.34
CA LEU A 630 -50.99 26.27 -30.11
C LEU A 630 -52.46 25.94 -30.47
N ASP A 631 -52.78 25.96 -31.76
CA ASP A 631 -54.04 25.47 -32.27
C ASP A 631 -53.98 23.94 -32.40
N VAL A 632 -54.85 23.25 -31.67
CA VAL A 632 -54.97 21.78 -31.62
C VAL A 632 -56.23 21.26 -32.31
N ALA A 633 -56.90 22.12 -33.11
CA ALA A 633 -58.10 21.70 -33.89
C ALA A 633 -57.80 20.51 -34.80
N ASP A 634 -56.64 20.55 -35.46
CA ASP A 634 -56.10 19.36 -36.12
C ASP A 634 -55.02 18.71 -35.21
N ARG A 635 -55.39 17.69 -34.48
CA ARG A 635 -54.48 16.94 -33.58
C ARG A 635 -53.31 16.26 -34.30
N LYS A 636 -53.37 16.07 -35.61
CA LYS A 636 -52.30 15.47 -36.40
C LYS A 636 -51.36 16.56 -36.96
N HIS A 637 -51.77 17.81 -36.99
CA HIS A 637 -51.00 18.91 -37.51
C HIS A 637 -51.19 20.18 -36.65
N PRO A 638 -50.75 20.19 -35.38
CA PRO A 638 -50.89 21.36 -34.52
C PRO A 638 -50.04 22.52 -35.06
N MET A 639 -50.58 23.74 -35.07
CA MET A 639 -49.92 24.93 -35.58
C MET A 639 -50.02 26.10 -34.60
N LEU A 640 -49.08 27.05 -34.68
CA LEU A 640 -49.18 28.29 -33.92
C LEU A 640 -50.16 29.24 -34.62
N ARG A 641 -51.13 29.82 -33.89
CA ARG A 641 -52.04 30.88 -34.34
C ARG A 641 -51.99 32.09 -33.40
N LEU A 642 -52.17 33.26 -33.96
CA LEU A 642 -52.39 34.47 -33.17
C LEU A 642 -53.61 34.29 -32.27
N ALA A 643 -53.48 34.62 -30.99
CA ALA A 643 -54.66 34.69 -30.11
C ALA A 643 -55.66 35.67 -30.69
N PRO A 644 -56.94 35.34 -30.79
CA PRO A 644 -57.96 36.31 -31.23
C PRO A 644 -57.86 37.56 -30.33
N ARG A 645 -57.77 38.76 -30.94
CA ARG A 645 -57.82 39.98 -30.18
C ARG A 645 -59.15 40.06 -29.44
N ALA A 646 -59.12 40.43 -28.17
CA ALA A 646 -60.31 40.53 -27.30
C ALA A 646 -61.43 41.42 -27.87
N ALA A 647 -61.20 42.14 -29.00
CA ALA A 647 -62.20 42.88 -29.70
C ALA A 647 -63.10 42.03 -30.61
N ASP A 648 -62.65 40.88 -31.13
CA ASP A 648 -63.45 40.02 -32.01
C ASP A 648 -64.31 39.00 -31.25
N THR A 649 -64.18 38.92 -29.94
CA THR A 649 -65.01 38.01 -29.06
C THR A 649 -66.29 38.70 -28.57
N LEU A 650 -66.50 40.01 -28.82
CA LEU A 650 -67.71 40.72 -28.45
C LEU A 650 -68.84 40.66 -29.46
N GLU A 651 -68.58 40.29 -30.71
CA GLU A 651 -69.62 40.15 -31.75
C GLU A 651 -70.23 38.74 -31.84
N THR A 652 -69.66 37.71 -31.21
CA THR A 652 -70.24 36.35 -31.28
C THR A 652 -70.97 35.86 -30.02
N VAL A 653 -71.13 36.73 -28.98
CA VAL A 653 -71.79 36.36 -27.73
C VAL A 653 -73.23 36.86 -27.65
N VAL A 654 -73.76 37.54 -28.69
CA VAL A 654 -75.15 38.13 -28.66
C VAL A 654 -76.19 37.20 -29.28
N GLU A 655 -75.86 36.03 -29.84
CA GLU A 655 -76.82 35.21 -30.59
C GLU A 655 -77.16 33.81 -30.04
N GLU A 656 -76.84 33.50 -28.78
CA GLU A 656 -77.27 32.21 -28.16
C GLU A 656 -77.68 32.34 -26.70
N GLN A 657 -78.76 33.14 -26.42
CA GLN A 657 -79.59 33.05 -25.26
C GLN A 657 -81.03 32.86 -25.64
N HIS A 658 -81.42 31.66 -25.93
CA HIS A 658 -82.77 31.15 -25.72
C HIS A 658 -82.79 29.67 -25.93
N TYR A 659 -82.94 28.92 -24.84
CA TYR A 659 -83.71 27.74 -24.60
C TYR A 659 -83.14 26.88 -23.48
N GLY A 660 -83.97 26.76 -22.40
CA GLY A 660 -84.23 25.50 -21.75
C GLY A 660 -83.66 25.28 -20.40
N VAL A 661 -84.41 25.74 -19.43
CA VAL A 661 -84.45 25.28 -18.03
C VAL A 661 -84.85 23.78 -17.99
N GLN A 662 -84.17 22.91 -17.25
CA GLN A 662 -84.79 22.02 -16.28
C GLN A 662 -83.78 21.33 -15.32
N LYS A 663 -84.21 21.35 -14.08
CA LYS A 663 -83.75 20.74 -12.83
C LYS A 663 -83.53 19.22 -12.92
N GLU A 664 -82.67 18.77 -12.01
CA GLU A 664 -82.87 17.83 -10.90
C GLU A 664 -81.50 17.44 -10.33
N ASP A 665 -81.18 17.78 -9.14
CA ASP A 665 -81.34 17.25 -7.79
C ASP A 665 -80.78 15.84 -7.62
N ASP A 666 -79.84 15.74 -6.72
CA ASP A 666 -79.74 14.88 -5.55
C ASP A 666 -78.47 14.09 -5.29
N SER A 667 -77.98 14.32 -4.13
CA SER A 667 -77.43 13.42 -3.09
C SER A 667 -75.97 13.05 -3.09
N MET A 668 -75.33 13.65 -2.12
CA MET A 668 -74.59 13.07 -0.98
C MET A 668 -73.82 11.74 -1.18
N ARG A 669 -72.51 11.83 -1.03
CA ARG A 669 -71.82 11.06 0.05
C ARG A 669 -70.37 11.49 0.29
N THR A 670 -70.18 12.05 1.45
CA THR A 670 -68.93 12.21 2.18
C THR A 670 -68.23 10.88 2.40
N ARG A 671 -66.92 10.89 2.17
CA ARG A 671 -65.98 10.07 2.95
C ARG A 671 -64.68 10.80 3.14
N THR A 672 -64.49 11.24 4.35
CA THR A 672 -63.23 11.57 4.99
C THR A 672 -62.30 10.39 4.99
N TYR A 673 -61.05 10.60 4.64
CA TYR A 673 -59.96 9.81 5.19
C TYR A 673 -58.78 10.71 5.55
N ASP A 674 -58.25 10.40 6.66
CA ASP A 674 -57.41 11.11 7.59
C ASP A 674 -55.95 11.26 7.14
N SER A 675 -55.37 12.28 7.66
CA SER A 675 -53.98 12.71 7.53
C SER A 675 -53.02 11.73 8.19
N THR A 676 -51.89 11.47 7.54
CA THR A 676 -50.65 11.21 8.26
C THR A 676 -49.51 12.03 7.69
N GLN A 677 -48.91 12.77 8.58
CA GLN A 677 -47.75 13.62 8.45
C GLN A 677 -46.53 12.85 7.94
N THR A 678 -45.81 13.43 7.03
CA THR A 678 -44.37 13.22 6.91
C THR A 678 -43.68 14.58 6.70
N SER A 679 -42.94 14.94 7.72
CA SER A 679 -42.11 16.13 7.79
C SER A 679 -41.00 16.09 6.74
N LEU A 680 -40.93 17.10 5.86
CA LEU A 680 -39.78 17.39 5.04
C LEU A 680 -38.97 18.49 5.69
N LEU A 681 -37.75 18.17 6.04
CA LEU A 681 -36.70 19.08 6.46
C LEU A 681 -36.37 20.07 5.34
N ASN A 682 -36.60 21.33 5.59
CA ASN A 682 -36.10 22.44 4.81
C ASN A 682 -34.61 22.58 5.03
N VAL A 683 -33.80 22.37 3.98
CA VAL A 683 -32.42 22.80 3.92
C VAL A 683 -32.36 24.07 3.08
N GLU A 684 -32.18 25.18 3.75
CA GLU A 684 -31.88 26.47 3.13
C GLU A 684 -30.43 26.44 2.58
N ILE A 685 -30.30 26.64 1.28
CA ILE A 685 -29.01 26.89 0.64
C ILE A 685 -28.86 28.41 0.47
N PRO A 686 -27.80 29.04 0.98
CA PRO A 686 -27.57 30.46 0.76
C PRO A 686 -27.20 30.73 -0.68
N ARG A 687 -28.00 31.54 -1.36
CA ARG A 687 -27.66 32.13 -2.66
C ARG A 687 -26.68 33.28 -2.46
N THR A 688 -25.41 33.05 -2.77
CA THR A 688 -24.46 34.14 -3.03
C THR A 688 -24.54 34.54 -4.52
N SER A 689 -25.15 35.65 -4.74
CA SER A 689 -25.21 36.31 -6.06
C SER A 689 -23.86 36.98 -6.34
N LEU A 690 -23.10 36.48 -7.31
CA LEU A 690 -22.04 37.20 -7.97
C LEU A 690 -22.65 38.04 -9.09
N GLN A 691 -22.91 39.30 -8.80
CA GLN A 691 -23.19 40.31 -9.82
C GLN A 691 -21.91 40.66 -10.56
N LEU A 692 -21.72 40.11 -11.75
CA LEU A 692 -20.82 40.67 -12.74
C LEU A 692 -21.57 41.69 -13.59
N SER A 693 -21.37 42.96 -13.24
CA SER A 693 -21.80 44.10 -14.05
C SER A 693 -21.10 44.08 -15.41
N ARG A 694 -21.82 43.68 -16.47
CA ARG A 694 -21.42 43.97 -17.86
C ARG A 694 -22.27 45.10 -18.38
N ARG A 695 -21.68 46.30 -18.48
CA ARG A 695 -22.14 47.32 -19.44
C ARG A 695 -21.79 46.82 -20.83
N PHE A 696 -22.77 46.45 -21.61
CA PHE A 696 -22.64 46.33 -23.04
C PHE A 696 -23.49 47.44 -23.69
N THR A 697 -22.82 48.26 -24.45
CA THR A 697 -23.41 49.27 -25.35
C THR A 697 -24.24 48.55 -26.40
N ASP A 698 -25.50 49.01 -26.54
CA ASP A 698 -26.36 48.69 -27.68
C ASP A 698 -25.65 49.16 -28.94
N ASP A 699 -25.45 48.29 -29.90
CA ASP A 699 -25.68 48.41 -31.33
C ASP A 699 -24.86 47.39 -32.15
N VAL A 700 -25.60 46.78 -33.09
CA VAL A 700 -25.16 46.02 -34.26
C VAL A 700 -24.84 44.53 -34.04
N CYS A 701 -25.81 43.73 -34.47
CA CYS A 701 -25.58 42.32 -34.88
C CYS A 701 -24.54 42.18 -35.97
#